data_de5dd1fdc04576177ea5822d31bb5634
#
_entry.id   de5dd1fdc04576177ea5822d31bb5634
#
_cell.length_a   1.000
_cell.length_b   1.000
_cell.length_c   1.000
_cell.angle_alpha   90.00
_cell.angle_beta   90.00
_cell.angle_gamma   90.00
#
_symmetry.space_group_name_H-M   'P 1'
#
loop_
_entity.id
_entity.type
_entity.pdbx_description
1 polymer ?
#
loop_
_entity_poly.entity_id
_entity_poly.type
_entity_poly.pdbx_seq_one_letter_code
_entity_poly.pdbx_strand_id
1 'polypeptide(L)'
;MITAVIAEKPSVAKDIANVLNVRERHDGYLSGNGYLVTWAFGHLVQLAMPEAYGYTGFRRENLPILPQEFKYIPRQIREGKEYKPDPGVLKQLKVIKEVFDRSDRIVVATDAGREGEAIHRYIYNYLGCRKPCLRLWISSLTDRAIREGLDNLKPGSDYDNLYRAAEARAIADWEIGLNATQALSIAAGQGIYSLGRVQTPTLMMICSRYLENRDFTPQTYFRLKVTAEKDGTPFAAISELRYETLPAANAALAAVTATGTVQVADVQRREVSQEPPLLYDLTALQKEANGRYGFSADKTLSVAQSLYEKKVLSYPRTGSRYLSDDVFDEIPDRIALLKRYPAFAAHAAALKGASLNRRSVDAGKVTDHHALIITECLPGELSADERTVYDMVAARLLESFSARCLKDVTTVSFTAGNSVFTAKGTVVRSAGWRAVRNERDEDDEGTAALPPLQPGESFPLQSAECVEKQTKPRPLHTESSLLSAMEHCGRELQDDELRDSLKGNGIGTPATRASIIETLFARDYVRREKKSLVPTGKGLAVYQIVKDKRIADVEMTGQWETALAKIESGEMNPDTFRKGIEVYAAQITEELLQVQVSVADGGHIPCPKCRSGRILLYPKVAKCSNVDCGLTVFRNKGEKQLTDSQIADLVTKGKTSLIKGFRSRDGKPFDAYLTFDKDFRTVYGFPPRTDKPKGKERRR
;
A
#
# COMPACT_ATOMS: atom_id res chain seq x y z
N MET A 1 -3.72 46.33 -3.54
CA MET A 1 -3.76 45.05 -4.30
C MET A 1 -4.00 43.93 -3.29
N ILE A 2 -5.07 43.15 -3.49
CA ILE A 2 -5.44 42.03 -2.65
C ILE A 2 -5.00 40.74 -3.34
N THR A 3 -4.30 39.88 -2.63
CA THR A 3 -3.81 38.60 -3.16
C THR A 3 -4.57 37.45 -2.50
N ALA A 4 -5.25 36.61 -3.29
CA ALA A 4 -5.78 35.34 -2.80
C ALA A 4 -4.65 34.31 -2.72
N VAL A 5 -4.66 33.46 -1.71
CA VAL A 5 -3.81 32.27 -1.61
C VAL A 5 -4.73 31.06 -1.49
N ILE A 6 -4.59 30.07 -2.35
CA ILE A 6 -5.33 28.82 -2.25
C ILE A 6 -4.38 27.67 -1.93
N ALA A 7 -4.53 27.06 -0.75
CA ALA A 7 -3.81 25.88 -0.33
C ALA A 7 -4.63 24.60 -0.58
N GLU A 8 -3.98 23.45 -0.61
CA GLU A 8 -4.67 22.17 -0.79
C GLU A 8 -5.43 21.72 0.47
N LYS A 9 -4.97 22.16 1.66
CA LYS A 9 -5.49 21.71 2.97
C LYS A 9 -5.58 22.88 3.95
N PRO A 10 -6.52 22.81 4.92
CA PRO A 10 -6.65 23.86 5.95
C PRO A 10 -5.39 24.05 6.80
N SER A 11 -4.61 22.99 7.06
CA SER A 11 -3.36 23.05 7.82
C SER A 11 -2.32 23.89 7.08
N VAL A 12 -2.08 23.60 5.80
CA VAL A 12 -1.13 24.33 4.95
C VAL A 12 -1.52 25.81 4.81
N ALA A 13 -2.83 26.07 4.64
CA ALA A 13 -3.34 27.44 4.61
C ALA A 13 -3.00 28.22 5.89
N LYS A 14 -3.12 27.57 7.06
CA LYS A 14 -2.77 28.20 8.35
C LYS A 14 -1.28 28.46 8.48
N ASP A 15 -0.43 27.53 8.04
CA ASP A 15 1.02 27.70 8.10
C ASP A 15 1.47 28.86 7.20
N ILE A 16 0.95 28.94 5.97
CA ILE A 16 1.19 30.07 5.05
C ILE A 16 0.63 31.38 5.65
N ALA A 17 -0.56 31.37 6.22
CA ALA A 17 -1.17 32.54 6.85
C ALA A 17 -0.34 33.06 8.04
N ASN A 18 0.24 32.16 8.84
CA ASN A 18 1.14 32.53 9.94
C ASN A 18 2.39 33.25 9.42
N VAL A 19 3.02 32.74 8.37
CA VAL A 19 4.21 33.37 7.75
C VAL A 19 3.87 34.75 7.16
N LEU A 20 2.66 34.91 6.58
CA LEU A 20 2.15 36.16 6.01
C LEU A 20 1.57 37.11 7.06
N ASN A 21 1.53 36.73 8.36
CA ASN A 21 0.86 37.46 9.43
C ASN A 21 -0.63 37.75 9.20
N VAL A 22 -1.32 36.80 8.56
CA VAL A 22 -2.78 36.81 8.30
C VAL A 22 -3.49 36.16 9.48
N ARG A 23 -4.25 36.91 10.26
CA ARG A 23 -4.77 36.45 11.57
C ARG A 23 -6.27 36.46 11.73
N GLU A 24 -6.98 37.24 10.93
CA GLU A 24 -8.44 37.34 10.99
C GLU A 24 -9.11 36.09 10.42
N ARG A 25 -9.93 35.44 11.23
CA ARG A 25 -10.56 34.15 10.87
C ARG A 25 -11.98 34.34 10.38
N HIS A 26 -12.27 33.76 9.24
CA HIS A 26 -13.59 33.64 8.65
C HIS A 26 -13.94 32.16 8.42
N ASP A 27 -15.20 31.91 8.09
CA ASP A 27 -15.64 30.58 7.71
C ASP A 27 -15.09 30.23 6.31
N GLY A 28 -14.14 29.30 6.23
CA GLY A 28 -13.51 28.85 5.00
C GLY A 28 -12.32 29.68 4.50
N TYR A 29 -11.91 30.76 5.16
CA TYR A 29 -10.69 31.52 4.80
C TYR A 29 -10.17 32.35 5.97
N LEU A 30 -8.97 32.90 5.79
CA LEU A 30 -8.30 33.86 6.69
C LEU A 30 -8.04 35.16 5.94
N SER A 31 -8.11 36.32 6.61
CA SER A 31 -7.80 37.61 6.01
C SER A 31 -6.82 38.45 6.84
N GLY A 32 -6.10 39.31 6.17
CA GLY A 32 -5.17 40.27 6.78
C GLY A 32 -3.99 40.61 5.89
N ASN A 33 -3.33 41.70 6.18
CA ASN A 33 -2.10 42.14 5.53
C ASN A 33 -2.15 42.13 3.95
N GLY A 34 -3.32 42.41 3.38
CA GLY A 34 -3.52 42.38 1.90
C GLY A 34 -3.70 41.00 1.30
N TYR A 35 -3.84 39.96 2.12
CA TYR A 35 -4.04 38.58 1.69
C TYR A 35 -5.39 38.02 2.14
N LEU A 36 -5.94 37.13 1.28
CA LEU A 36 -7.09 36.28 1.58
C LEU A 36 -6.63 34.83 1.40
N VAL A 37 -6.45 34.08 2.49
CA VAL A 37 -5.92 32.70 2.46
C VAL A 37 -7.05 31.71 2.62
N THR A 38 -7.36 30.96 1.57
CA THR A 38 -8.36 29.90 1.55
C THR A 38 -7.75 28.55 1.25
N TRP A 39 -8.56 27.49 1.23
CA TRP A 39 -8.08 26.13 1.03
C TRP A 39 -9.11 25.24 0.34
N ALA A 40 -8.61 24.21 -0.29
CA ALA A 40 -9.38 23.02 -0.64
C ALA A 40 -9.29 21.96 0.49
N PHE A 41 -9.92 20.83 0.32
CA PHE A 41 -9.72 19.61 1.12
C PHE A 41 -9.67 18.40 0.17
N GLY A 42 -8.63 18.39 -0.64
CA GLY A 42 -8.47 17.52 -1.80
C GLY A 42 -9.31 18.00 -2.97
N HIS A 43 -9.68 17.08 -3.87
CA HIS A 43 -10.53 17.42 -5.02
C HIS A 43 -11.93 17.87 -4.60
N LEU A 44 -12.26 19.14 -4.83
CA LEU A 44 -13.60 19.69 -4.68
C LEU A 44 -14.42 19.55 -5.97
N VAL A 45 -13.74 19.47 -7.10
CA VAL A 45 -14.31 19.32 -8.44
C VAL A 45 -13.77 18.04 -9.07
N GLN A 46 -14.61 17.33 -9.80
CA GLN A 46 -14.30 16.06 -10.45
C GLN A 46 -14.90 16.01 -11.86
N LEU A 47 -14.44 15.05 -12.68
CA LEU A 47 -15.06 14.73 -13.95
C LEU A 47 -16.46 14.17 -13.72
N ALA A 48 -17.42 14.60 -14.57
CA ALA A 48 -18.80 14.13 -14.51
C ALA A 48 -18.90 12.65 -14.90
N MET A 49 -19.91 11.98 -14.33
CA MET A 49 -20.24 10.59 -14.67
C MET A 49 -21.10 10.52 -15.95
N PRO A 50 -21.28 9.34 -16.57
CA PRO A 50 -21.99 9.16 -17.84
C PRO A 50 -23.37 9.80 -17.90
N GLU A 51 -24.07 9.88 -16.79
CA GLU A 51 -25.41 10.44 -16.71
C GLU A 51 -25.45 11.93 -17.14
N ALA A 52 -24.35 12.67 -16.89
CA ALA A 52 -24.22 14.07 -17.30
C ALA A 52 -24.10 14.25 -18.82
N TYR A 53 -23.82 13.16 -19.54
CA TYR A 53 -23.73 13.11 -21.00
C TYR A 53 -24.92 12.41 -21.64
N GLY A 54 -25.97 12.08 -20.85
CA GLY A 54 -27.18 11.42 -21.34
C GLY A 54 -27.13 9.90 -21.35
N TYR A 55 -26.05 9.28 -20.89
CA TYR A 55 -25.91 7.82 -20.81
C TYR A 55 -26.39 7.30 -19.46
N THR A 56 -27.45 6.52 -19.44
CA THR A 56 -28.03 5.99 -18.18
C THR A 56 -27.93 4.48 -18.11
N GLY A 57 -27.44 3.98 -16.98
CA GLY A 57 -27.30 2.54 -16.71
C GLY A 57 -26.25 1.85 -17.59
N PHE A 58 -26.06 0.57 -17.33
CA PHE A 58 -25.14 -0.28 -18.13
C PHE A 58 -25.88 -0.86 -19.31
N ARG A 59 -25.69 -0.27 -20.48
CA ARG A 59 -26.35 -0.68 -21.72
C ARG A 59 -25.33 -0.83 -22.84
N ARG A 60 -25.46 -1.93 -23.61
CA ARG A 60 -24.52 -2.27 -24.68
C ARG A 60 -24.51 -1.19 -25.79
N GLU A 61 -25.68 -0.64 -26.09
CA GLU A 61 -25.84 0.40 -27.12
C GLU A 61 -25.16 1.72 -26.78
N ASN A 62 -24.82 1.96 -25.51
CA ASN A 62 -24.11 3.16 -25.08
C ASN A 62 -22.59 3.06 -25.24
N LEU A 63 -22.04 1.87 -25.41
CA LEU A 63 -20.60 1.62 -25.40
C LEU A 63 -19.96 1.66 -26.78
N PRO A 64 -18.76 2.24 -26.93
CA PRO A 64 -17.98 2.91 -25.89
C PRO A 64 -18.49 4.34 -25.60
N ILE A 65 -18.43 4.75 -24.32
CA ILE A 65 -18.75 6.13 -23.90
C ILE A 65 -17.46 6.96 -23.98
N LEU A 66 -17.41 7.87 -24.95
CA LEU A 66 -16.25 8.72 -25.27
C LEU A 66 -16.73 10.16 -25.45
N PRO A 67 -16.88 10.95 -24.36
CA PRO A 67 -17.35 12.33 -24.46
C PRO A 67 -16.35 13.19 -25.23
N GLN A 68 -16.82 14.00 -26.16
CA GLN A 68 -15.94 14.95 -26.88
C GLN A 68 -15.38 16.02 -25.95
N GLU A 69 -16.23 16.52 -25.05
CA GLU A 69 -15.87 17.51 -24.03
C GLU A 69 -16.22 16.96 -22.65
N PHE A 70 -15.25 16.98 -21.74
CA PHE A 70 -15.47 16.57 -20.36
C PHE A 70 -16.06 17.70 -19.53
N LYS A 71 -17.11 17.39 -18.77
CA LYS A 71 -17.76 18.32 -17.84
C LYS A 71 -17.16 18.16 -16.45
N TYR A 72 -16.96 19.28 -15.78
CA TYR A 72 -16.52 19.34 -14.40
C TYR A 72 -17.69 19.62 -13.49
N ILE A 73 -17.82 18.84 -12.42
CA ILE A 73 -18.90 18.96 -11.43
C ILE A 73 -18.32 18.97 -10.00
N PRO A 74 -19.01 19.59 -9.03
CA PRO A 74 -18.65 19.44 -7.62
C PRO A 74 -18.62 17.96 -7.23
N ARG A 75 -17.66 17.59 -6.38
CA ARG A 75 -17.57 16.24 -5.84
C ARG A 75 -18.91 15.79 -5.27
N GLN A 76 -19.28 14.56 -5.58
CA GLN A 76 -20.56 13.99 -5.18
C GLN A 76 -20.38 13.00 -4.03
N ILE A 77 -21.39 12.92 -3.17
CA ILE A 77 -21.56 11.89 -2.15
C ILE A 77 -22.82 11.08 -2.46
N ARG A 78 -22.83 9.84 -1.96
CA ARG A 78 -23.99 8.97 -2.15
C ARG A 78 -25.00 9.18 -1.02
N GLU A 79 -26.18 9.66 -1.35
CA GLU A 79 -27.34 9.72 -0.45
C GLU A 79 -28.38 8.66 -0.87
N GLY A 80 -28.46 7.58 -0.12
CA GLY A 80 -29.36 6.47 -0.43
C GLY A 80 -29.01 5.79 -1.76
N LYS A 81 -29.80 6.05 -2.82
CA LYS A 81 -29.59 5.50 -4.17
C LYS A 81 -29.01 6.52 -5.16
N GLU A 82 -29.00 7.78 -4.81
CA GLU A 82 -28.64 8.90 -5.68
C GLU A 82 -27.25 9.46 -5.31
N TYR A 83 -26.58 10.02 -6.30
CA TYR A 83 -25.37 10.81 -6.11
C TYR A 83 -25.74 12.28 -6.14
N LYS A 84 -25.38 13.02 -5.07
CA LYS A 84 -25.65 14.46 -4.95
C LYS A 84 -24.35 15.19 -4.64
N PRO A 85 -24.26 16.48 -5.03
CA PRO A 85 -23.11 17.29 -4.64
C PRO A 85 -22.93 17.30 -3.13
N ASP A 86 -21.68 17.14 -2.67
CA ASP A 86 -21.32 17.23 -1.26
C ASP A 86 -21.61 18.65 -0.73
N PRO A 87 -22.49 18.83 0.28
CA PRO A 87 -22.84 20.16 0.79
C PRO A 87 -21.63 20.94 1.34
N GLY A 88 -20.65 20.24 1.95
CA GLY A 88 -19.41 20.85 2.43
C GLY A 88 -18.55 21.38 1.28
N VAL A 89 -18.51 20.65 0.17
CA VAL A 89 -17.82 21.07 -1.06
C VAL A 89 -18.50 22.29 -1.67
N LEU A 90 -19.83 22.28 -1.80
CA LEU A 90 -20.57 23.43 -2.34
C LEU A 90 -20.33 24.70 -1.51
N LYS A 91 -20.33 24.56 -0.17
CA LYS A 91 -20.04 25.67 0.74
C LYS A 91 -18.63 26.22 0.51
N GLN A 92 -17.62 25.35 0.44
CA GLN A 92 -16.24 25.79 0.26
C GLN A 92 -15.99 26.38 -1.13
N LEU A 93 -16.58 25.82 -2.19
CA LEU A 93 -16.50 26.41 -3.53
C LEU A 93 -17.09 27.82 -3.58
N LYS A 94 -18.19 28.09 -2.84
CA LYS A 94 -18.76 29.44 -2.71
C LYS A 94 -17.78 30.39 -2.01
N VAL A 95 -17.13 29.94 -0.93
CA VAL A 95 -16.10 30.73 -0.23
C VAL A 95 -14.91 31.03 -1.14
N ILE A 96 -14.40 30.01 -1.85
CA ILE A 96 -13.28 30.21 -2.78
C ILE A 96 -13.66 31.20 -3.88
N LYS A 97 -14.87 31.11 -4.42
CA LYS A 97 -15.37 32.07 -5.42
C LYS A 97 -15.36 33.48 -4.88
N GLU A 98 -15.90 33.70 -3.67
CA GLU A 98 -15.92 35.01 -3.02
C GLU A 98 -14.49 35.55 -2.80
N VAL A 99 -13.57 34.73 -2.31
CA VAL A 99 -12.16 35.07 -2.13
C VAL A 99 -11.50 35.45 -3.45
N PHE A 100 -11.73 34.67 -4.50
CA PHE A 100 -11.22 34.96 -5.83
C PHE A 100 -11.79 36.25 -6.39
N ASP A 101 -13.09 36.47 -6.31
CA ASP A 101 -13.76 37.69 -6.82
C ASP A 101 -13.21 38.97 -6.17
N ARG A 102 -12.87 38.91 -4.87
CA ARG A 102 -12.33 40.03 -4.08
C ARG A 102 -10.85 40.27 -4.27
N SER A 103 -10.10 39.37 -4.90
CA SER A 103 -8.66 39.48 -5.09
C SER A 103 -8.29 40.03 -6.48
N ASP A 104 -7.09 40.59 -6.61
CA ASP A 104 -6.52 41.04 -7.88
C ASP A 104 -5.74 39.93 -8.60
N ARG A 105 -5.12 39.02 -7.82
CA ARG A 105 -4.34 37.89 -8.31
C ARG A 105 -4.46 36.72 -7.33
N ILE A 106 -4.09 35.52 -7.80
CA ILE A 106 -4.13 34.29 -7.03
C ILE A 106 -2.73 33.69 -6.89
N VAL A 107 -2.33 33.33 -5.69
CA VAL A 107 -1.16 32.48 -5.42
C VAL A 107 -1.65 31.07 -5.19
N VAL A 108 -1.21 30.14 -6.04
CA VAL A 108 -1.54 28.73 -5.98
C VAL A 108 -0.54 28.02 -5.11
N ALA A 109 -0.97 27.57 -3.95
CA ALA A 109 -0.19 26.92 -2.90
C ALA A 109 -0.69 25.48 -2.63
N THR A 110 -1.24 24.82 -3.64
CA THR A 110 -1.52 23.37 -3.61
C THR A 110 -0.20 22.59 -3.71
N ASP A 111 -0.23 21.31 -3.34
CA ASP A 111 0.98 20.46 -3.30
C ASP A 111 1.77 20.53 -4.64
N ALA A 112 3.10 20.45 -4.57
CA ALA A 112 4.00 20.65 -5.70
C ALA A 112 4.06 19.41 -6.61
N GLY A 113 2.99 19.13 -7.34
CA GLY A 113 2.86 17.96 -8.21
C GLY A 113 1.65 18.03 -9.12
N ARG A 114 1.50 16.99 -9.99
CA ARG A 114 0.38 16.88 -10.95
C ARG A 114 -0.99 16.97 -10.28
N GLU A 115 -1.18 16.31 -9.13
CA GLU A 115 -2.46 16.29 -8.41
C GLU A 115 -2.80 17.66 -7.82
N GLY A 116 -1.82 18.34 -7.19
CA GLY A 116 -2.05 19.68 -6.64
C GLY A 116 -2.37 20.70 -7.73
N GLU A 117 -1.73 20.60 -8.89
CA GLU A 117 -2.06 21.45 -10.03
C GLU A 117 -3.47 21.16 -10.55
N ALA A 118 -3.86 19.88 -10.69
CA ALA A 118 -5.21 19.49 -11.11
C ALA A 118 -6.29 19.99 -10.13
N ILE A 119 -6.07 19.88 -8.81
CA ILE A 119 -7.01 20.37 -7.80
C ILE A 119 -7.28 21.87 -8.00
N HIS A 120 -6.22 22.67 -8.17
CA HIS A 120 -6.39 24.10 -8.40
C HIS A 120 -7.12 24.39 -9.72
N ARG A 121 -6.64 23.82 -10.84
CA ARG A 121 -7.17 24.12 -12.18
C ARG A 121 -8.62 23.70 -12.33
N TYR A 122 -9.02 22.58 -11.75
CA TYR A 122 -10.42 22.16 -11.77
C TYR A 122 -11.33 23.16 -11.03
N ILE A 123 -10.89 23.68 -9.88
CA ILE A 123 -11.62 24.71 -9.14
C ILE A 123 -11.66 26.01 -9.95
N TYR A 124 -10.52 26.45 -10.47
CA TYR A 124 -10.36 27.68 -11.25
C TYR A 124 -11.27 27.68 -12.49
N ASN A 125 -11.24 26.59 -13.26
CA ASN A 125 -12.05 26.42 -14.47
C ASN A 125 -13.54 26.30 -14.13
N TYR A 126 -13.90 25.52 -13.11
CA TYR A 126 -15.29 25.36 -12.67
C TYR A 126 -15.92 26.68 -12.22
N LEU A 127 -15.16 27.52 -11.53
CA LEU A 127 -15.62 28.84 -11.10
C LEU A 127 -15.60 29.90 -12.19
N GLY A 128 -15.09 29.59 -13.38
CA GLY A 128 -14.94 30.53 -14.50
C GLY A 128 -13.97 31.68 -14.19
N CYS A 129 -13.00 31.46 -13.32
CA CYS A 129 -12.04 32.49 -12.92
C CYS A 129 -11.08 32.82 -14.09
N ARG A 130 -10.70 34.09 -14.23
CA ARG A 130 -9.75 34.57 -15.25
C ARG A 130 -8.63 35.44 -14.68
N LYS A 131 -8.49 35.44 -13.36
CA LYS A 131 -7.45 36.27 -12.69
C LYS A 131 -6.07 35.67 -12.86
N PRO A 132 -5.01 36.50 -12.89
CA PRO A 132 -3.64 36.00 -13.03
C PRO A 132 -3.27 35.12 -11.84
N CYS A 133 -2.64 33.98 -12.14
CA CYS A 133 -2.15 33.02 -11.17
C CYS A 133 -0.64 33.03 -11.08
N LEU A 134 -0.13 32.98 -9.86
CA LEU A 134 1.27 32.75 -9.52
C LEU A 134 1.37 31.43 -8.76
N ARG A 135 2.40 30.65 -8.98
CA ARG A 135 2.61 29.33 -8.37
C ARG A 135 3.65 29.41 -7.24
N LEU A 136 3.25 29.04 -6.05
CA LEU A 136 4.14 28.71 -4.93
C LEU A 136 4.53 27.24 -5.05
N TRP A 137 5.78 26.95 -5.37
CA TRP A 137 6.30 25.60 -5.58
C TRP A 137 7.28 25.24 -4.50
N ILE A 138 6.79 24.54 -3.47
CA ILE A 138 7.57 24.13 -2.30
C ILE A 138 7.23 22.69 -1.92
N SER A 139 8.22 21.92 -1.47
CA SER A 139 8.09 20.56 -0.96
C SER A 139 8.29 20.45 0.56
N SER A 140 8.53 21.57 1.22
CA SER A 140 8.67 21.73 2.66
C SER A 140 7.77 22.86 3.15
N LEU A 141 7.23 22.70 4.37
CA LEU A 141 6.34 23.68 5.02
C LEU A 141 7.00 24.39 6.20
N THR A 142 8.34 24.39 6.27
CA THR A 142 9.08 25.22 7.21
C THR A 142 8.83 26.71 6.91
N ASP A 143 8.83 27.55 7.93
CA ASP A 143 8.67 29.01 7.77
C ASP A 143 9.67 29.57 6.74
N ARG A 144 10.88 29.03 6.72
CA ARG A 144 11.94 29.40 5.79
C ARG A 144 11.55 29.06 4.35
N ALA A 145 11.15 27.80 4.09
CA ALA A 145 10.76 27.36 2.75
C ALA A 145 9.55 28.14 2.21
N ILE A 146 8.57 28.43 3.08
CA ILE A 146 7.40 29.22 2.69
C ILE A 146 7.83 30.65 2.30
N ARG A 147 8.70 31.33 3.07
CA ARG A 147 9.20 32.68 2.75
C ARG A 147 9.97 32.70 1.44
N GLU A 148 10.96 31.82 1.30
CA GLU A 148 11.78 31.70 0.09
C GLU A 148 10.89 31.39 -1.14
N GLY A 149 9.87 30.54 -0.99
CA GLY A 149 8.93 30.24 -2.06
C GLY A 149 8.04 31.42 -2.45
N LEU A 150 7.57 32.21 -1.47
CA LEU A 150 6.79 33.43 -1.72
C LEU A 150 7.60 34.52 -2.43
N ASP A 151 8.90 34.59 -2.15
CA ASP A 151 9.83 35.53 -2.82
C ASP A 151 10.16 35.07 -4.25
N ASN A 152 9.96 33.78 -4.58
CA ASN A 152 10.29 33.15 -5.85
C ASN A 152 9.05 32.59 -6.60
N LEU A 153 7.92 33.27 -6.51
CA LEU A 153 6.70 32.88 -7.22
C LEU A 153 6.91 32.87 -8.73
N LYS A 154 6.43 31.81 -9.40
CA LYS A 154 6.48 31.66 -10.84
C LYS A 154 5.11 31.92 -11.48
N PRO A 155 5.04 32.32 -12.78
CA PRO A 155 3.78 32.40 -13.49
C PRO A 155 3.05 31.07 -13.49
N GLY A 156 1.73 31.08 -13.30
CA GLY A 156 0.92 29.84 -13.33
C GLY A 156 0.95 29.17 -14.70
N SER A 157 1.19 29.93 -15.78
CA SER A 157 1.35 29.41 -17.15
C SER A 157 2.52 28.43 -17.32
N ASP A 158 3.57 28.56 -16.51
CA ASP A 158 4.73 27.65 -16.57
C ASP A 158 4.34 26.20 -16.23
N TYR A 159 3.18 26.01 -15.60
CA TYR A 159 2.65 24.71 -15.17
C TYR A 159 1.47 24.21 -16.03
N ASP A 160 1.21 24.85 -17.19
CA ASP A 160 0.11 24.43 -18.08
C ASP A 160 0.29 23.00 -18.60
N ASN A 161 1.51 22.61 -18.95
CA ASN A 161 1.77 21.25 -19.42
C ASN A 161 1.64 20.21 -18.29
N LEU A 162 2.01 20.56 -17.06
CA LEU A 162 1.80 19.73 -15.89
C LEU A 162 0.29 19.47 -15.68
N TYR A 163 -0.52 20.52 -15.79
CA TYR A 163 -1.99 20.40 -15.74
C TYR A 163 -2.53 19.51 -16.86
N ARG A 164 -2.07 19.75 -18.12
CA ARG A 164 -2.49 18.94 -19.28
C ARG A 164 -2.18 17.45 -19.10
N ALA A 165 -1.01 17.12 -18.54
CA ALA A 165 -0.66 15.75 -18.22
C ALA A 165 -1.58 15.15 -17.14
N ALA A 166 -1.89 15.91 -16.08
CA ALA A 166 -2.81 15.48 -15.02
C ALA A 166 -4.24 15.24 -15.54
N GLU A 167 -4.75 16.16 -16.35
CA GLU A 167 -6.08 16.06 -16.98
C GLU A 167 -6.15 14.88 -17.96
N ALA A 168 -5.15 14.71 -18.83
CA ALA A 168 -5.06 13.61 -19.77
C ALA A 168 -5.07 12.26 -19.05
N ARG A 169 -4.36 12.14 -17.91
CA ARG A 169 -4.39 10.95 -17.05
C ARG A 169 -5.77 10.70 -16.48
N ALA A 170 -6.43 11.73 -15.93
CA ALA A 170 -7.75 11.60 -15.33
C ALA A 170 -8.80 11.15 -16.35
N ILE A 171 -8.77 11.73 -17.56
CA ILE A 171 -9.65 11.37 -18.68
C ILE A 171 -9.39 9.92 -19.11
N ALA A 172 -8.13 9.53 -19.30
CA ALA A 172 -7.76 8.18 -19.70
C ALA A 172 -8.20 7.13 -18.67
N ASP A 173 -7.96 7.36 -17.37
CA ASP A 173 -8.42 6.47 -16.30
C ASP A 173 -9.96 6.37 -16.26
N TRP A 174 -10.67 7.48 -16.55
CA TRP A 174 -12.13 7.51 -16.65
C TRP A 174 -12.63 6.70 -17.86
N GLU A 175 -12.11 6.95 -19.07
CA GLU A 175 -12.54 6.28 -20.29
C GLU A 175 -12.29 4.77 -20.24
N ILE A 176 -11.09 4.35 -19.88
CA ILE A 176 -10.75 2.91 -19.80
C ILE A 176 -11.50 2.24 -18.64
N GLY A 177 -11.44 2.80 -17.44
CA GLY A 177 -12.03 2.20 -16.26
C GLY A 177 -13.54 2.04 -16.38
N LEU A 178 -14.21 3.05 -16.91
CA LEU A 178 -15.66 3.04 -17.08
C LEU A 178 -16.11 2.05 -18.17
N ASN A 179 -15.54 2.17 -19.36
CA ASN A 179 -15.95 1.35 -20.50
C ASN A 179 -15.64 -0.13 -20.28
N ALA A 180 -14.45 -0.46 -19.79
CA ALA A 180 -14.08 -1.84 -19.47
C ALA A 180 -14.95 -2.42 -18.34
N THR A 181 -15.27 -1.64 -17.31
CA THR A 181 -16.15 -2.07 -16.22
C THR A 181 -17.57 -2.35 -16.72
N GLN A 182 -18.14 -1.45 -17.53
CA GLN A 182 -19.49 -1.65 -18.06
C GLN A 182 -19.54 -2.83 -19.02
N ALA A 183 -18.57 -2.93 -19.94
CA ALA A 183 -18.52 -4.01 -20.93
C ALA A 183 -18.45 -5.40 -20.25
N LEU A 184 -17.54 -5.59 -19.30
CA LEU A 184 -17.41 -6.85 -18.59
C LEU A 184 -18.64 -7.16 -17.73
N SER A 185 -19.22 -6.13 -17.08
CA SER A 185 -20.44 -6.32 -16.27
C SER A 185 -21.66 -6.69 -17.11
N ILE A 186 -21.79 -6.14 -18.32
CA ILE A 186 -22.83 -6.49 -19.29
C ILE A 186 -22.62 -7.94 -19.77
N ALA A 187 -21.41 -8.33 -20.16
CA ALA A 187 -21.08 -9.69 -20.59
C ALA A 187 -21.33 -10.72 -19.48
N ALA A 188 -21.08 -10.34 -18.21
CA ALA A 188 -21.36 -11.20 -17.05
C ALA A 188 -22.86 -11.37 -16.76
N GLY A 189 -23.70 -10.47 -17.25
CA GLY A 189 -25.17 -10.52 -17.05
C GLY A 189 -25.64 -10.26 -15.62
N GLN A 190 -24.73 -10.21 -14.64
CA GLN A 190 -25.05 -9.96 -13.23
C GLN A 190 -23.87 -9.37 -12.46
N GLY A 191 -24.17 -8.47 -11.53
CA GLY A 191 -23.16 -7.85 -10.66
C GLY A 191 -22.31 -6.80 -11.37
N ILE A 192 -21.34 -6.23 -10.64
CA ILE A 192 -20.39 -5.26 -11.17
C ILE A 192 -19.00 -5.92 -11.18
N TYR A 193 -18.39 -5.91 -12.35
CA TYR A 193 -17.02 -6.40 -12.58
C TYR A 193 -16.11 -5.23 -12.94
N SER A 194 -15.63 -4.52 -11.90
CA SER A 194 -14.80 -3.34 -12.11
C SER A 194 -13.41 -3.71 -12.60
N LEU A 195 -12.95 -2.98 -13.60
CA LEU A 195 -11.59 -3.03 -14.13
C LEU A 195 -10.98 -1.62 -14.07
N GLY A 196 -9.65 -1.55 -14.09
CA GLY A 196 -8.92 -0.30 -14.11
C GLY A 196 -7.42 -0.52 -14.23
N ARG A 197 -6.72 0.48 -14.75
CA ARG A 197 -5.30 0.43 -15.09
C ARG A 197 -4.38 -0.04 -13.97
N VAL A 198 -4.70 0.26 -12.71
CA VAL A 198 -3.89 -0.15 -11.54
C VAL A 198 -4.57 -1.29 -10.79
N GLN A 199 -5.90 -1.25 -10.65
CA GLN A 199 -6.68 -2.27 -9.95
C GLN A 199 -6.51 -3.66 -10.59
N THR A 200 -6.58 -3.73 -11.92
CA THR A 200 -6.52 -5.00 -12.65
C THR A 200 -5.14 -5.67 -12.52
N PRO A 201 -4.01 -5.02 -12.82
CA PRO A 201 -2.69 -5.63 -12.61
C PRO A 201 -2.44 -6.03 -11.15
N THR A 202 -2.95 -5.26 -10.18
CA THR A 202 -2.83 -5.62 -8.75
C THR A 202 -3.57 -6.92 -8.45
N LEU A 203 -4.77 -7.12 -9.02
CA LEU A 203 -5.48 -8.40 -8.91
C LEU A 203 -4.70 -9.53 -9.57
N MET A 204 -4.07 -9.28 -10.74
CA MET A 204 -3.26 -10.29 -11.45
C MET A 204 -2.11 -10.78 -10.58
N MET A 205 -1.39 -9.88 -9.89
CA MET A 205 -0.31 -10.26 -8.97
C MET A 205 -0.78 -11.23 -7.89
N ILE A 206 -1.95 -10.98 -7.30
CA ILE A 206 -2.51 -11.83 -6.24
C ILE A 206 -2.94 -13.19 -6.81
N CYS A 207 -3.67 -13.19 -7.93
CA CYS A 207 -4.18 -14.40 -8.54
C CYS A 207 -3.05 -15.31 -9.07
N SER A 208 -2.07 -14.73 -9.76
CA SER A 208 -0.91 -15.46 -10.29
C SER A 208 -0.13 -16.14 -9.15
N ARG A 209 0.17 -15.39 -8.08
CA ARG A 209 0.87 -15.93 -6.90
C ARG A 209 0.07 -17.04 -6.21
N TYR A 210 -1.25 -16.89 -6.14
CA TYR A 210 -2.13 -17.88 -5.55
C TYR A 210 -2.13 -19.18 -6.37
N LEU A 211 -2.23 -19.09 -7.71
CA LEU A 211 -2.21 -20.24 -8.59
C LEU A 211 -0.84 -20.94 -8.57
N GLU A 212 0.25 -20.17 -8.64
CA GLU A 212 1.62 -20.69 -8.49
C GLU A 212 1.78 -21.48 -7.17
N ASN A 213 1.27 -20.94 -6.07
CA ASN A 213 1.37 -21.58 -4.75
C ASN A 213 0.49 -22.82 -4.64
N ARG A 214 -0.75 -22.75 -5.16
CA ARG A 214 -1.73 -23.84 -5.13
C ARG A 214 -1.28 -25.05 -5.96
N ASP A 215 -0.74 -24.78 -7.15
CA ASP A 215 -0.40 -25.82 -8.14
C ASP A 215 1.06 -26.30 -7.98
N PHE A 216 1.78 -25.78 -6.98
CA PHE A 216 3.15 -26.15 -6.69
C PHE A 216 3.24 -27.59 -6.17
N THR A 217 4.13 -28.37 -6.77
CA THR A 217 4.44 -29.72 -6.31
C THR A 217 5.78 -29.72 -5.57
N PRO A 218 5.80 -29.98 -4.24
CA PRO A 218 7.03 -30.07 -3.48
C PRO A 218 7.94 -31.19 -4.00
N GLN A 219 9.22 -30.86 -4.15
CA GLN A 219 10.25 -31.84 -4.49
C GLN A 219 11.08 -32.12 -3.24
N THR A 220 11.24 -33.39 -2.88
CA THR A 220 12.10 -33.83 -1.80
C THR A 220 13.54 -33.83 -2.27
N TYR A 221 14.45 -33.39 -1.41
CA TYR A 221 15.88 -33.45 -1.61
C TYR A 221 16.58 -33.64 -0.28
N PHE A 222 17.85 -34.03 -0.33
CA PHE A 222 18.64 -34.38 0.85
C PHE A 222 19.90 -33.53 0.91
N ARG A 223 20.33 -33.16 2.12
CA ARG A 223 21.62 -32.59 2.39
C ARG A 223 22.26 -33.32 3.56
N LEU A 224 23.59 -33.37 3.57
CA LEU A 224 24.34 -33.91 4.71
C LEU A 224 24.62 -32.79 5.69
N LYS A 225 24.54 -33.10 6.97
CA LYS A 225 24.97 -32.23 8.06
C LYS A 225 26.00 -32.95 8.89
N VAL A 226 27.12 -32.31 9.16
CA VAL A 226 28.18 -32.78 10.03
C VAL A 226 28.30 -31.88 11.25
N THR A 227 28.62 -32.47 12.41
CA THR A 227 28.97 -31.74 13.63
C THR A 227 30.33 -32.14 14.11
N ALA A 228 31.09 -31.16 14.60
CA ALA A 228 32.38 -31.34 15.22
C ALA A 228 32.56 -30.29 16.33
N GLU A 229 33.64 -30.35 17.05
CA GLU A 229 33.92 -29.47 18.18
C GLU A 229 35.39 -29.01 18.16
N LYS A 230 35.60 -27.76 18.55
CA LYS A 230 36.94 -27.22 18.84
C LYS A 230 36.91 -26.54 20.20
N ASP A 231 37.82 -26.95 21.10
CA ASP A 231 37.99 -26.37 22.45
C ASP A 231 36.66 -26.28 23.24
N GLY A 232 35.83 -27.34 23.18
CA GLY A 232 34.54 -27.39 23.85
C GLY A 232 33.41 -26.62 23.15
N THR A 233 33.68 -25.99 22.00
CA THR A 233 32.70 -25.24 21.24
C THR A 233 32.24 -26.06 20.03
N PRO A 234 30.97 -26.53 20.02
CA PRO A 234 30.43 -27.30 18.90
C PRO A 234 30.13 -26.40 17.70
N PHE A 235 30.33 -26.94 16.50
CA PHE A 235 29.91 -26.31 15.25
C PHE A 235 29.28 -27.32 14.30
N ALA A 236 28.41 -26.84 13.42
CA ALA A 236 27.77 -27.67 12.42
C ALA A 236 27.99 -27.07 11.01
N ALA A 237 28.18 -27.95 10.03
CA ALA A 237 28.31 -27.58 8.64
C ALA A 237 27.35 -28.41 7.78
N ILE A 238 26.85 -27.81 6.69
CA ILE A 238 25.87 -28.42 5.79
C ILE A 238 26.54 -28.59 4.42
N SER A 239 26.27 -29.75 3.76
CA SER A 239 26.82 -30.03 2.43
C SER A 239 26.40 -28.98 1.42
N GLU A 240 27.33 -28.52 0.57
CA GLU A 240 27.01 -27.64 -0.55
C GLU A 240 26.18 -28.37 -1.58
N LEU A 241 26.53 -29.65 -1.84
CA LEU A 241 25.77 -30.48 -2.76
C LEU A 241 24.41 -30.87 -2.18
N ARG A 242 23.42 -30.81 -3.04
CA ARG A 242 22.07 -31.29 -2.82
C ARG A 242 21.90 -32.63 -3.54
N TYR A 243 21.38 -33.61 -2.84
CA TYR A 243 21.12 -34.96 -3.38
C TYR A 243 19.63 -35.11 -3.68
N GLU A 244 19.32 -35.54 -4.88
CA GLU A 244 17.92 -35.69 -5.32
C GLU A 244 17.29 -37.01 -4.87
N THR A 245 18.10 -37.98 -4.43
CA THR A 245 17.61 -39.31 -3.98
C THR A 245 18.27 -39.71 -2.65
N LEU A 246 17.52 -40.40 -1.80
CA LEU A 246 18.01 -40.93 -0.54
C LEU A 246 19.20 -41.92 -0.69
N PRO A 247 19.19 -42.86 -1.67
CA PRO A 247 20.34 -43.73 -1.88
C PRO A 247 21.64 -42.98 -2.18
N ALA A 248 21.58 -41.92 -3.02
CA ALA A 248 22.75 -41.09 -3.32
C ALA A 248 23.25 -40.32 -2.07
N ALA A 249 22.33 -39.79 -1.27
CA ALA A 249 22.68 -39.13 -0.03
C ALA A 249 23.30 -40.11 1.00
N ASN A 250 22.74 -41.32 1.13
CA ASN A 250 23.26 -42.32 2.05
C ASN A 250 24.64 -42.85 1.61
N ALA A 251 24.88 -43.02 0.32
CA ALA A 251 26.23 -43.41 -0.17
C ALA A 251 27.28 -42.35 0.14
N ALA A 252 26.90 -41.05 -0.05
CA ALA A 252 27.78 -39.94 0.34
C ALA A 252 27.97 -39.84 1.85
N LEU A 253 26.93 -40.05 2.65
CA LEU A 253 26.97 -40.10 4.11
C LEU A 253 27.92 -41.19 4.62
N ALA A 254 27.84 -42.41 4.04
CA ALA A 254 28.75 -43.52 4.38
C ALA A 254 30.21 -43.16 4.11
N ALA A 255 30.51 -42.53 2.97
CA ALA A 255 31.85 -42.06 2.63
C ALA A 255 32.33 -40.98 3.62
N VAL A 256 31.50 -40.03 4.01
CA VAL A 256 31.80 -39.01 5.01
C VAL A 256 32.05 -39.63 6.37
N THR A 257 31.20 -40.54 6.81
CA THR A 257 31.37 -41.24 8.11
C THR A 257 32.62 -42.08 8.17
N ALA A 258 32.98 -42.74 7.07
CA ALA A 258 34.21 -43.55 6.99
C ALA A 258 35.49 -42.74 7.16
N THR A 259 35.53 -41.45 6.88
CA THR A 259 36.67 -40.58 7.12
C THR A 259 36.91 -40.32 8.61
N GLY A 260 35.87 -40.36 9.44
CA GLY A 260 35.91 -40.09 10.87
C GLY A 260 36.34 -38.68 11.26
N THR A 261 36.67 -37.83 10.30
CA THR A 261 37.15 -36.46 10.53
C THR A 261 36.58 -35.51 9.51
N VAL A 262 36.51 -34.24 9.89
CA VAL A 262 36.22 -33.12 9.00
C VAL A 262 37.41 -32.16 9.00
N GLN A 263 37.88 -31.78 7.82
CA GLN A 263 39.03 -30.90 7.66
C GLN A 263 38.59 -29.51 7.17
N VAL A 264 39.16 -28.46 7.75
CA VAL A 264 38.98 -27.09 7.29
C VAL A 264 39.73 -26.87 5.98
N ALA A 265 39.00 -26.63 4.90
CA ALA A 265 39.60 -26.37 3.58
C ALA A 265 39.92 -24.88 3.39
N ASP A 266 38.99 -23.98 3.78
CA ASP A 266 39.16 -22.55 3.64
C ASP A 266 38.41 -21.80 4.75
N VAL A 267 38.91 -20.61 5.10
CA VAL A 267 38.31 -19.70 6.08
C VAL A 267 38.28 -18.29 5.52
N GLN A 268 37.11 -17.82 5.15
CA GLN A 268 36.89 -16.47 4.67
C GLN A 268 36.31 -15.60 5.78
N ARG A 269 37.01 -14.54 6.13
CA ARG A 269 36.55 -13.54 7.09
C ARG A 269 36.34 -12.21 6.38
N ARG A 270 35.17 -11.61 6.53
CA ARG A 270 34.90 -10.29 5.98
C ARG A 270 34.15 -9.43 6.98
N GLU A 271 34.51 -8.16 7.04
CA GLU A 271 33.71 -7.15 7.70
C GLU A 271 32.54 -6.79 6.80
N VAL A 272 31.33 -6.80 7.36
CA VAL A 272 30.10 -6.38 6.69
C VAL A 272 29.59 -5.15 7.40
N SER A 273 29.55 -4.05 6.66
CA SER A 273 28.97 -2.78 7.11
C SER A 273 27.53 -2.67 6.60
N GLN A 274 26.56 -2.57 7.51
CA GLN A 274 25.16 -2.38 7.17
C GLN A 274 24.78 -0.93 7.39
N GLU A 275 24.34 -0.30 6.30
CA GLU A 275 23.85 1.09 6.33
C GLU A 275 22.59 1.21 7.18
N PRO A 276 22.40 2.36 7.86
CA PRO A 276 21.13 2.71 8.46
C PRO A 276 20.00 2.69 7.42
N PRO A 277 18.78 2.30 7.82
CA PRO A 277 17.64 2.36 6.91
C PRO A 277 17.35 3.83 6.54
N LEU A 278 16.80 4.05 5.34
CA LEU A 278 16.25 5.35 5.00
C LEU A 278 15.01 5.63 5.84
N LEU A 279 14.64 6.89 5.98
CA LEU A 279 13.38 7.32 6.60
C LEU A 279 12.18 6.64 5.92
N TYR A 280 11.01 6.74 6.53
CA TYR A 280 9.79 6.21 5.91
C TYR A 280 9.23 7.15 4.84
N ASP A 281 8.84 6.57 3.71
CA ASP A 281 7.68 6.99 2.95
C ASP A 281 6.44 6.24 3.48
N LEU A 282 5.26 6.55 2.92
CA LEU A 282 4.02 5.87 3.34
C LEU A 282 4.08 4.36 3.06
N THR A 283 4.59 3.95 1.89
CA THR A 283 4.65 2.53 1.50
C THR A 283 5.56 1.73 2.43
N ALA A 284 6.74 2.25 2.78
CA ALA A 284 7.65 1.60 3.70
C ALA A 284 7.05 1.46 5.11
N LEU A 285 6.37 2.51 5.60
CA LEU A 285 5.64 2.45 6.87
C LEU A 285 4.54 1.38 6.84
N GLN A 286 3.72 1.35 5.79
CA GLN A 286 2.64 0.36 5.62
C GLN A 286 3.18 -1.08 5.57
N LYS A 287 4.27 -1.31 4.83
CA LYS A 287 4.93 -2.61 4.72
C LYS A 287 5.41 -3.11 6.07
N GLU A 288 6.08 -2.27 6.82
CA GLU A 288 6.62 -2.64 8.12
C GLU A 288 5.51 -2.80 9.19
N ALA A 289 4.51 -1.91 9.20
CA ALA A 289 3.35 -2.03 10.08
C ALA A 289 2.55 -3.32 9.82
N ASN A 290 2.40 -3.73 8.57
CA ASN A 290 1.77 -4.99 8.22
C ASN A 290 2.62 -6.20 8.66
N GLY A 291 3.92 -6.19 8.40
CA GLY A 291 4.82 -7.27 8.79
C GLY A 291 4.85 -7.48 10.30
N ARG A 292 5.06 -6.42 11.08
CA ARG A 292 5.25 -6.48 12.54
C ARG A 292 3.94 -6.61 13.31
N TYR A 293 2.96 -5.77 12.98
CA TYR A 293 1.74 -5.60 13.78
C TYR A 293 0.47 -6.12 13.10
N GLY A 294 0.58 -6.55 11.83
CA GLY A 294 -0.57 -7.03 11.05
C GLY A 294 -1.56 -5.91 10.69
N PHE A 295 -1.14 -4.64 10.71
CA PHE A 295 -1.98 -3.53 10.29
C PHE A 295 -2.20 -3.59 8.77
N SER A 296 -3.42 -3.31 8.32
CA SER A 296 -3.64 -3.10 6.89
C SER A 296 -3.02 -1.79 6.42
N ALA A 297 -2.78 -1.69 5.13
CA ALA A 297 -2.27 -0.46 4.52
C ALA A 297 -3.21 0.73 4.79
N ASP A 298 -4.52 0.52 4.70
CA ASP A 298 -5.53 1.53 4.99
C ASP A 298 -5.55 1.93 6.47
N LYS A 299 -5.50 0.96 7.39
CA LYS A 299 -5.40 1.24 8.84
C LYS A 299 -4.16 2.07 9.14
N THR A 300 -3.00 1.70 8.58
CA THR A 300 -1.75 2.41 8.80
C THR A 300 -1.84 3.86 8.33
N LEU A 301 -2.41 4.09 7.13
CA LEU A 301 -2.63 5.44 6.61
C LEU A 301 -3.59 6.24 7.50
N SER A 302 -4.71 5.64 7.92
CA SER A 302 -5.70 6.32 8.76
C SER A 302 -5.12 6.74 10.11
N VAL A 303 -4.31 5.88 10.73
CA VAL A 303 -3.63 6.18 12.00
C VAL A 303 -2.57 7.27 11.81
N ALA A 304 -1.75 7.18 10.75
CA ALA A 304 -0.74 8.21 10.45
C ALA A 304 -1.40 9.56 10.13
N GLN A 305 -2.55 9.57 9.45
CA GLN A 305 -3.35 10.77 9.20
C GLN A 305 -3.85 11.40 10.51
N SER A 306 -4.34 10.59 11.45
CA SER A 306 -4.75 11.08 12.79
C SER A 306 -3.59 11.72 13.55
N LEU A 307 -2.38 11.12 13.50
CA LEU A 307 -1.18 11.68 14.14
C LEU A 307 -0.71 12.98 13.47
N TYR A 308 -0.86 13.11 12.15
CA TYR A 308 -0.63 14.34 11.42
C TYR A 308 -1.60 15.46 11.88
N GLU A 309 -2.90 15.13 11.99
CA GLU A 309 -3.92 16.08 12.45
C GLU A 309 -3.69 16.51 13.90
N LYS A 310 -3.12 15.65 14.75
CA LYS A 310 -2.63 15.95 16.09
C LYS A 310 -1.31 16.72 16.09
N LYS A 311 -0.73 17.00 14.91
CA LYS A 311 0.53 17.72 14.73
C LYS A 311 1.75 17.05 15.37
N VAL A 312 1.77 15.74 15.47
CA VAL A 312 2.91 14.96 16.01
C VAL A 312 3.69 14.19 14.95
N LEU A 313 3.16 14.07 13.73
CA LEU A 313 3.85 13.57 12.55
C LEU A 313 3.76 14.57 11.40
N SER A 314 4.73 14.53 10.49
CA SER A 314 4.67 15.19 9.19
C SER A 314 3.61 14.53 8.28
N TYR A 315 3.32 15.14 7.13
CA TYR A 315 2.25 14.68 6.25
C TYR A 315 2.46 13.22 5.76
N PRO A 316 1.50 12.31 5.99
CA PRO A 316 1.74 10.88 5.80
C PRO A 316 1.73 10.42 4.35
N ARG A 317 1.10 11.16 3.42
CA ARG A 317 0.99 10.73 2.01
C ARG A 317 2.20 11.17 1.20
N THR A 318 3.39 10.79 1.63
CA THR A 318 4.64 11.07 0.94
C THR A 318 5.20 9.83 0.25
N GLY A 319 5.78 10.03 -0.94
CA GLY A 319 6.55 9.02 -1.67
C GLY A 319 8.05 9.14 -1.43
N SER A 320 8.52 10.18 -0.72
CA SER A 320 9.93 10.38 -0.48
C SER A 320 10.40 9.76 0.84
N ARG A 321 11.62 9.25 0.82
CA ARG A 321 12.36 8.75 1.99
C ARG A 321 13.50 9.69 2.38
N TYR A 322 13.50 10.91 1.82
CA TYR A 322 14.57 11.88 1.93
C TYR A 322 14.06 13.20 2.53
N LEU A 323 14.99 13.95 3.08
CA LEU A 323 14.81 15.32 3.60
C LEU A 323 15.58 16.31 2.73
N SER A 324 15.09 17.52 2.64
CA SER A 324 15.86 18.68 2.21
C SER A 324 16.78 19.17 3.33
N ASP A 325 17.76 20.00 3.00
CA ASP A 325 18.73 20.50 3.98
C ASP A 325 18.07 21.38 5.07
N ASP A 326 17.06 22.18 4.71
CA ASP A 326 16.31 23.01 5.67
C ASP A 326 15.59 22.18 6.73
N VAL A 327 14.98 21.03 6.32
CA VAL A 327 14.34 20.09 7.26
C VAL A 327 15.39 19.32 8.07
N PHE A 328 16.54 19.01 7.48
CA PHE A 328 17.62 18.34 8.18
C PHE A 328 18.21 19.22 9.30
N ASP A 329 18.28 20.53 9.11
CA ASP A 329 18.78 21.48 10.12
C ASP A 329 17.95 21.42 11.42
N GLU A 330 16.66 21.00 11.34
CA GLU A 330 15.77 20.84 12.51
C GLU A 330 15.87 19.45 13.18
N ILE A 331 16.53 18.45 12.55
CA ILE A 331 16.60 17.08 13.08
C ILE A 331 17.28 16.99 14.44
N PRO A 332 18.37 17.72 14.75
CA PRO A 332 18.97 17.70 16.08
C PRO A 332 17.99 18.06 17.20
N ASP A 333 17.11 19.05 16.96
CA ASP A 333 16.10 19.48 17.94
C ASP A 333 15.01 18.44 18.13
N ARG A 334 14.58 17.77 17.02
CA ARG A 334 13.61 16.66 17.07
C ARG A 334 14.18 15.45 17.81
N ILE A 335 15.45 15.11 17.60
CA ILE A 335 16.14 14.08 18.39
C ILE A 335 16.24 14.50 19.87
N ALA A 336 16.56 15.77 20.14
CA ALA A 336 16.62 16.28 21.51
C ALA A 336 15.25 16.18 22.22
N LEU A 337 14.15 16.37 21.51
CA LEU A 337 12.79 16.23 22.02
C LEU A 337 12.51 14.80 22.50
N LEU A 338 12.98 13.78 21.77
CA LEU A 338 12.80 12.37 22.12
C LEU A 338 13.51 11.94 23.42
N LYS A 339 14.42 12.75 23.99
CA LYS A 339 14.96 12.49 25.33
C LYS A 339 13.88 12.56 26.42
N ARG A 340 12.79 13.27 26.16
CA ARG A 340 11.63 13.37 27.05
C ARG A 340 10.60 12.25 26.80
N TYR A 341 10.82 11.42 25.79
CA TYR A 341 9.94 10.29 25.45
C TYR A 341 10.57 8.99 25.97
N PRO A 342 10.00 8.35 27.01
CA PRO A 342 10.67 7.28 27.76
C PRO A 342 11.19 6.12 26.89
N ALA A 343 10.42 5.73 25.85
CA ALA A 343 10.79 4.61 24.98
C ALA A 343 12.12 4.82 24.23
N PHE A 344 12.50 6.07 23.96
CA PHE A 344 13.67 6.41 23.13
C PHE A 344 14.66 7.33 23.80
N ALA A 345 14.46 7.69 25.07
CA ALA A 345 15.28 8.66 25.80
C ALA A 345 16.79 8.34 25.79
N ALA A 346 17.14 7.08 26.00
CA ALA A 346 18.55 6.65 26.02
C ALA A 346 19.21 6.76 24.63
N HIS A 347 18.53 6.34 23.59
CA HIS A 347 19.05 6.41 22.22
C HIS A 347 19.15 7.83 21.70
N ALA A 348 18.15 8.66 22.00
CA ALA A 348 18.19 10.09 21.68
C ALA A 348 19.32 10.82 22.43
N ALA A 349 19.62 10.42 23.67
CA ALA A 349 20.75 10.97 24.42
C ALA A 349 22.09 10.57 23.80
N ALA A 350 22.22 9.33 23.31
CA ALA A 350 23.45 8.84 22.67
C ALA A 350 23.77 9.56 21.34
N LEU A 351 22.76 10.04 20.62
CA LEU A 351 22.94 10.80 19.37
C LEU A 351 23.24 12.29 19.60
N LYS A 352 23.11 12.80 20.83
CA LYS A 352 23.39 14.22 21.12
C LYS A 352 24.86 14.57 20.89
N GLY A 353 25.12 15.47 19.95
CA GLY A 353 26.46 15.91 19.60
C GLY A 353 27.24 14.93 18.74
N ALA A 354 26.65 13.80 18.35
CA ALA A 354 27.23 12.90 17.37
C ALA A 354 27.07 13.48 15.95
N SER A 355 28.01 13.09 15.06
CA SER A 355 27.83 13.36 13.63
C SER A 355 26.68 12.51 13.10
N LEU A 356 25.59 13.15 12.70
CA LEU A 356 24.42 12.46 12.16
C LEU A 356 24.69 11.90 10.77
N ASN A 357 24.23 10.70 10.52
CA ASN A 357 24.28 10.09 9.19
C ASN A 357 23.40 10.88 8.20
N ARG A 358 23.93 11.25 7.03
CA ARG A 358 23.21 12.08 6.04
C ARG A 358 22.63 11.28 4.88
N ARG A 359 22.60 9.95 4.96
CA ARG A 359 22.11 9.11 3.86
C ARG A 359 20.66 9.44 3.43
N SER A 360 19.82 9.88 4.36
CA SER A 360 18.44 10.29 4.11
C SER A 360 18.29 11.78 3.80
N VAL A 361 19.39 12.51 3.48
CA VAL A 361 19.36 13.93 3.15
C VAL A 361 19.76 14.12 1.69
N ASP A 362 18.79 14.45 0.86
CA ASP A 362 18.97 14.67 -0.58
C ASP A 362 17.74 15.41 -1.12
N ALA A 363 17.85 16.74 -1.26
CA ALA A 363 16.75 17.59 -1.73
C ALA A 363 16.27 17.20 -3.15
N GLY A 364 17.17 16.68 -4.01
CA GLY A 364 16.81 16.23 -5.37
C GLY A 364 15.94 14.96 -5.40
N LYS A 365 15.83 14.24 -4.28
CA LYS A 365 14.99 13.04 -4.12
C LYS A 365 13.75 13.28 -3.27
N VAL A 366 13.53 14.50 -2.83
CA VAL A 366 12.26 14.90 -2.22
C VAL A 366 11.25 15.09 -3.34
N THR A 367 10.10 14.41 -3.21
CA THR A 367 8.97 14.57 -4.15
C THR A 367 8.07 15.73 -3.69
N ASP A 368 6.76 15.57 -3.77
CA ASP A 368 5.79 16.59 -3.33
C ASP A 368 5.94 16.94 -1.83
N HIS A 369 6.39 15.96 -1.04
CA HIS A 369 6.65 16.10 0.40
C HIS A 369 7.92 15.33 0.79
N HIS A 370 8.59 15.81 1.84
CA HIS A 370 9.72 15.09 2.45
C HIS A 370 9.28 13.81 3.18
N ALA A 371 10.23 12.99 3.60
CA ALA A 371 10.00 11.76 4.34
C ALA A 371 9.13 11.97 5.61
N LEU A 372 8.48 10.89 6.04
CA LEU A 372 7.73 10.85 7.29
C LEU A 372 8.66 10.93 8.49
N ILE A 373 8.46 11.97 9.32
CA ILE A 373 9.19 12.21 10.54
C ILE A 373 8.26 12.72 11.65
N ILE A 374 8.73 12.68 12.89
CA ILE A 374 8.05 13.38 14.00
C ILE A 374 8.19 14.89 13.83
N THR A 375 7.28 15.64 14.44
CA THR A 375 7.34 17.11 14.50
C THR A 375 8.07 17.60 15.75
N GLU A 376 8.05 18.90 15.99
CA GLU A 376 8.53 19.55 17.21
C GLU A 376 7.62 19.33 18.44
N CYS A 377 6.51 18.61 18.28
CA CYS A 377 5.56 18.36 19.34
C CYS A 377 5.67 16.92 19.86
N LEU A 378 5.79 16.75 21.18
CA LEU A 378 5.59 15.42 21.79
C LEU A 378 4.11 15.07 21.79
N PRO A 379 3.78 13.78 21.58
CA PRO A 379 2.40 13.35 21.65
C PRO A 379 1.86 13.45 23.08
N GLY A 380 0.60 13.89 23.20
CA GLY A 380 -0.17 13.75 24.41
C GLY A 380 -0.70 12.30 24.57
N GLU A 381 -1.98 12.18 24.91
CA GLU A 381 -2.61 10.86 25.00
C GLU A 381 -2.82 10.26 23.62
N LEU A 382 -2.27 9.05 23.40
CA LEU A 382 -2.38 8.28 22.18
C LEU A 382 -3.11 6.97 22.43
N SER A 383 -3.97 6.57 21.51
CA SER A 383 -4.48 5.20 21.46
C SER A 383 -3.33 4.19 21.23
N ALA A 384 -3.58 2.91 21.47
CA ALA A 384 -2.57 1.87 21.27
C ALA A 384 -2.05 1.82 19.81
N ASP A 385 -2.95 1.97 18.84
CA ASP A 385 -2.59 1.99 17.42
C ASP A 385 -1.78 3.24 17.05
N GLU A 386 -2.17 4.41 17.54
CA GLU A 386 -1.44 5.67 17.33
C GLU A 386 -0.05 5.62 17.96
N ARG A 387 0.07 5.10 19.18
CA ARG A 387 1.36 4.89 19.84
C ARG A 387 2.26 3.99 19.00
N THR A 388 1.72 2.88 18.50
CA THR A 388 2.48 1.95 17.64
C THR A 388 3.07 2.65 16.42
N VAL A 389 2.25 3.42 15.68
CA VAL A 389 2.71 4.12 14.47
C VAL A 389 3.68 5.27 14.82
N TYR A 390 3.40 6.02 15.89
CA TYR A 390 4.31 7.07 16.35
C TYR A 390 5.69 6.49 16.73
N ASP A 391 5.70 5.41 17.51
CA ASP A 391 6.94 4.75 17.94
C ASP A 391 7.72 4.18 16.73
N MET A 392 7.03 3.67 15.72
CA MET A 392 7.69 3.24 14.47
C MET A 392 8.42 4.40 13.79
N VAL A 393 7.77 5.56 13.65
CA VAL A 393 8.37 6.74 12.98
C VAL A 393 9.49 7.34 13.82
N ALA A 394 9.31 7.44 15.15
CA ALA A 394 10.34 7.93 16.06
C ALA A 394 11.58 7.02 16.09
N ALA A 395 11.38 5.69 16.15
CA ALA A 395 12.48 4.74 16.07
C ALA A 395 13.22 4.85 14.73
N ARG A 396 12.49 4.93 13.61
CA ARG A 396 13.08 5.05 12.27
C ARG A 396 13.88 6.34 12.12
N LEU A 397 13.43 7.45 12.73
CA LEU A 397 14.21 8.70 12.77
C LEU A 397 15.57 8.47 13.45
N LEU A 398 15.59 7.85 14.62
CA LEU A 398 16.82 7.57 15.35
C LEU A 398 17.71 6.57 14.60
N GLU A 399 17.14 5.51 14.03
CA GLU A 399 17.86 4.53 13.20
C GLU A 399 18.57 5.20 12.02
N SER A 400 17.82 6.02 11.25
CA SER A 400 18.30 6.65 10.01
C SER A 400 19.50 7.58 10.23
N PHE A 401 19.58 8.20 11.40
CA PHE A 401 20.66 9.13 11.74
C PHE A 401 21.75 8.52 12.63
N SER A 402 21.63 7.23 12.98
CA SER A 402 22.63 6.49 13.74
C SER A 402 23.80 6.03 12.88
N ALA A 403 24.84 5.51 13.53
CA ALA A 403 25.99 4.89 12.88
C ALA A 403 25.62 3.56 12.20
N ARG A 404 26.46 3.10 11.29
CA ARG A 404 26.36 1.80 10.64
C ARG A 404 26.44 0.65 11.64
N CYS A 405 25.79 -0.47 11.35
CA CYS A 405 26.02 -1.72 12.05
C CYS A 405 27.22 -2.44 11.41
N LEU A 406 28.19 -2.82 12.22
CA LEU A 406 29.40 -3.53 11.80
C LEU A 406 29.36 -4.98 12.29
N LYS A 407 29.55 -5.92 11.39
CA LYS A 407 29.56 -7.36 11.65
C LYS A 407 30.80 -8.02 11.06
N ASP A 408 31.35 -9.01 11.76
CA ASP A 408 32.26 -9.96 11.18
C ASP A 408 31.50 -11.20 10.75
N VAL A 409 31.59 -11.51 9.48
CA VAL A 409 31.02 -12.73 8.90
C VAL A 409 32.17 -13.67 8.56
N THR A 410 32.18 -14.85 9.20
CA THR A 410 33.13 -15.94 8.93
C THR A 410 32.38 -17.02 8.16
N THR A 411 32.86 -17.36 6.98
CA THR A 411 32.40 -18.51 6.21
C THR A 411 33.55 -19.52 6.16
N VAL A 412 33.27 -20.75 6.58
CA VAL A 412 34.26 -21.83 6.62
C VAL A 412 33.78 -22.94 5.71
N SER A 413 34.67 -23.35 4.80
CA SER A 413 34.48 -24.54 3.97
C SER A 413 35.26 -25.71 4.58
N PHE A 414 34.60 -26.85 4.66
CA PHE A 414 35.14 -28.09 5.18
C PHE A 414 35.10 -29.20 4.13
N THR A 415 36.00 -30.14 4.23
CA THR A 415 35.96 -31.39 3.45
C THR A 415 35.85 -32.59 4.37
N ALA A 416 35.03 -33.57 3.99
CA ALA A 416 34.97 -34.90 4.57
C ALA A 416 34.64 -35.90 3.46
N GLY A 417 35.58 -36.87 3.22
CA GLY A 417 35.49 -37.70 2.02
C GLY A 417 35.51 -36.83 0.74
N ASN A 418 34.59 -37.12 -0.15
CA ASN A 418 34.42 -36.36 -1.41
C ASN A 418 33.38 -35.21 -1.30
N SER A 419 32.93 -34.88 -0.09
CA SER A 419 31.88 -33.89 0.13
C SER A 419 32.44 -32.60 0.72
N VAL A 420 31.95 -31.47 0.23
CA VAL A 420 32.24 -30.13 0.73
C VAL A 420 31.08 -29.67 1.59
N PHE A 421 31.38 -29.09 2.75
CA PHE A 421 30.42 -28.55 3.70
C PHE A 421 30.72 -27.09 3.98
N THR A 422 29.71 -26.32 4.28
CA THR A 422 29.86 -24.89 4.62
C THR A 422 29.19 -24.60 5.97
N ALA A 423 29.92 -23.87 6.82
CA ALA A 423 29.38 -23.23 8.01
C ALA A 423 29.54 -21.70 7.93
N LYS A 424 28.59 -20.97 8.47
CA LYS A 424 28.65 -19.52 8.55
C LYS A 424 28.46 -19.08 10.00
N GLY A 425 29.32 -18.19 10.47
CA GLY A 425 29.18 -17.53 11.77
C GLY A 425 29.15 -16.02 11.61
N THR A 426 28.39 -15.34 12.46
CA THR A 426 28.29 -13.89 12.45
C THR A 426 28.50 -13.35 13.86
N VAL A 427 29.35 -12.32 13.99
CA VAL A 427 29.57 -11.60 15.25
C VAL A 427 29.32 -10.12 15.02
N VAL A 428 28.40 -9.54 15.78
CA VAL A 428 28.12 -8.10 15.73
C VAL A 428 29.18 -7.37 16.54
N ARG A 429 30.06 -6.59 15.89
CA ARG A 429 31.06 -5.74 16.55
C ARG A 429 30.46 -4.46 17.10
N SER A 430 29.62 -3.81 16.32
CA SER A 430 28.90 -2.60 16.68
C SER A 430 27.48 -2.68 16.20
N ALA A 431 26.51 -2.61 17.10
CA ALA A 431 25.10 -2.68 16.74
C ALA A 431 24.64 -1.46 15.91
N GLY A 432 25.27 -0.29 16.10
CA GLY A 432 24.93 0.91 15.36
C GLY A 432 23.42 1.22 15.46
N TRP A 433 22.77 1.50 14.33
CA TRP A 433 21.36 1.81 14.24
C TRP A 433 20.43 0.70 14.78
N ARG A 434 20.87 -0.57 14.79
CA ARG A 434 20.08 -1.70 15.28
C ARG A 434 19.84 -1.67 16.79
N ALA A 435 20.70 -0.96 17.53
CA ALA A 435 20.53 -0.78 18.97
C ALA A 435 19.22 -0.09 19.32
N VAL A 436 18.68 0.76 18.43
CA VAL A 436 17.45 1.54 18.70
C VAL A 436 16.26 0.65 19.05
N ARG A 437 16.12 -0.50 18.37
CA ARG A 437 15.03 -1.47 18.65
C ARG A 437 15.53 -2.77 19.26
N ASN A 438 16.84 -2.89 19.48
CA ASN A 438 17.48 -4.12 19.95
C ASN A 438 17.13 -5.35 19.08
N GLU A 439 17.08 -5.17 17.76
CA GLU A 439 16.68 -6.20 16.82
C GLU A 439 17.89 -6.99 16.31
N ARG A 440 17.70 -8.31 16.20
CA ARG A 440 18.60 -9.21 15.50
C ARG A 440 18.14 -9.39 14.05
N ASP A 441 19.07 -9.64 13.13
CA ASP A 441 18.72 -10.04 11.78
C ASP A 441 18.16 -11.45 11.75
N GLU A 442 17.22 -11.71 10.83
CA GLU A 442 16.84 -13.10 10.49
C GLU A 442 18.06 -13.90 10.01
N ASP A 443 19.03 -13.27 9.33
CA ASP A 443 20.29 -13.87 8.91
C ASP A 443 21.21 -14.21 10.10
N ASP A 444 21.00 -13.63 11.27
CA ASP A 444 21.74 -13.90 12.50
C ASP A 444 21.03 -14.97 13.35
N GLU A 445 19.75 -15.29 13.09
CA GLU A 445 19.03 -16.36 13.75
C GLU A 445 19.61 -17.73 13.32
N GLY A 446 20.26 -18.39 14.26
CA GLY A 446 20.88 -19.71 14.05
C GLY A 446 22.35 -19.71 13.59
N THR A 447 22.94 -18.53 13.37
CA THR A 447 24.41 -18.42 13.14
C THR A 447 25.12 -18.14 14.47
N ALA A 448 25.42 -19.20 15.22
CA ALA A 448 26.30 -19.09 16.39
C ALA A 448 27.70 -18.61 15.95
N ALA A 449 28.40 -17.92 16.84
CA ALA A 449 29.79 -17.61 16.58
C ALA A 449 30.58 -18.94 16.37
N LEU A 450 31.27 -19.05 15.25
CA LEU A 450 32.15 -20.19 15.02
C LEU A 450 33.42 -20.07 15.91
N PRO A 451 33.96 -21.17 16.43
CA PRO A 451 35.26 -21.12 17.08
C PRO A 451 36.34 -20.63 16.11
N PRO A 452 37.50 -20.16 16.60
CA PRO A 452 38.58 -19.68 15.74
C PRO A 452 39.20 -20.84 14.96
N LEU A 453 38.70 -21.06 13.72
CA LEU A 453 39.18 -22.12 12.82
C LEU A 453 40.28 -21.59 11.88
N GLN A 454 41.18 -22.48 11.48
CA GLN A 454 42.26 -22.22 10.53
C GLN A 454 42.29 -23.27 9.42
N PRO A 455 42.65 -22.89 8.18
CA PRO A 455 42.82 -23.85 7.08
C PRO A 455 43.82 -24.97 7.45
N GLY A 456 43.46 -26.21 7.10
CA GLY A 456 44.24 -27.40 7.37
C GLY A 456 43.97 -28.09 8.71
N GLU A 457 43.24 -27.45 9.65
CA GLU A 457 42.83 -28.10 10.89
C GLU A 457 41.83 -29.24 10.60
N SER A 458 41.96 -30.33 11.34
CA SER A 458 41.08 -31.50 11.27
C SER A 458 40.46 -31.79 12.63
N PHE A 459 39.17 -32.10 12.62
CA PHE A 459 38.40 -32.40 13.84
C PHE A 459 37.70 -33.74 13.72
N PRO A 460 37.65 -34.54 14.80
CA PRO A 460 36.82 -35.75 14.83
C PRO A 460 35.37 -35.43 14.56
N LEU A 461 34.71 -36.23 13.72
CA LEU A 461 33.27 -36.14 13.52
C LEU A 461 32.53 -36.59 14.78
N GLN A 462 31.74 -35.72 15.38
CA GLN A 462 30.81 -36.06 16.45
C GLN A 462 29.57 -36.74 15.91
N SER A 463 29.03 -36.20 14.82
CA SER A 463 27.93 -36.82 14.09
C SER A 463 27.92 -36.43 12.61
N ALA A 464 27.35 -37.31 11.81
CA ALA A 464 27.00 -37.04 10.42
C ALA A 464 25.59 -37.56 10.17
N GLU A 465 24.73 -36.75 9.60
CA GLU A 465 23.34 -37.09 9.37
C GLU A 465 22.85 -36.67 7.98
N CYS A 466 21.91 -37.42 7.42
CA CYS A 466 21.22 -37.09 6.21
C CYS A 466 19.93 -36.32 6.59
N VAL A 467 19.84 -35.08 6.14
CA VAL A 467 18.68 -34.18 6.43
C VAL A 467 17.80 -34.12 5.21
N GLU A 468 16.57 -34.63 5.34
CA GLU A 468 15.54 -34.50 4.31
C GLU A 468 14.97 -33.08 4.32
N LYS A 469 14.85 -32.50 3.15
CA LYS A 469 14.25 -31.19 2.91
C LYS A 469 13.28 -31.24 1.74
N GLN A 470 12.35 -30.31 1.72
CA GLN A 470 11.42 -30.14 0.60
C GLN A 470 11.51 -28.71 0.08
N THR A 471 11.38 -28.56 -1.24
CA THR A 471 11.17 -27.27 -1.85
C THR A 471 9.83 -26.70 -1.40
N LYS A 472 9.77 -25.38 -1.24
CA LYS A 472 8.55 -24.68 -0.80
C LYS A 472 8.11 -23.74 -1.90
N PRO A 473 6.79 -23.57 -2.10
CA PRO A 473 6.30 -22.56 -3.03
C PRO A 473 6.61 -21.17 -2.50
N ARG A 474 6.61 -20.19 -3.41
CA ARG A 474 6.63 -18.79 -2.99
C ARG A 474 5.39 -18.52 -2.12
N PRO A 475 5.52 -17.86 -0.96
CA PRO A 475 4.38 -17.63 -0.07
C PRO A 475 3.32 -16.75 -0.75
N LEU A 476 2.07 -16.93 -0.35
CA LEU A 476 0.98 -16.07 -0.76
C LEU A 476 1.29 -14.61 -0.42
N HIS A 477 0.76 -13.68 -1.20
CA HIS A 477 0.92 -12.27 -0.88
C HIS A 477 0.28 -11.91 0.46
N THR A 478 1.01 -11.14 1.25
CA THR A 478 0.47 -10.29 2.33
C THR A 478 0.30 -8.88 1.77
N GLU A 479 -0.33 -7.96 2.49
CA GLU A 479 -0.37 -6.56 2.04
C GLU A 479 1.05 -5.98 1.91
N SER A 480 1.96 -6.32 2.83
CA SER A 480 3.36 -5.92 2.76
C SER A 480 4.05 -6.38 1.48
N SER A 481 3.95 -7.67 1.14
CA SER A 481 4.58 -8.20 -0.07
C SER A 481 3.88 -7.75 -1.37
N LEU A 482 2.57 -7.50 -1.31
CA LEU A 482 1.83 -6.92 -2.45
C LEU A 482 2.25 -5.47 -2.71
N LEU A 483 2.33 -4.64 -1.66
CA LEU A 483 2.85 -3.27 -1.78
C LEU A 483 4.25 -3.24 -2.38
N SER A 484 5.13 -4.18 -1.97
CA SER A 484 6.45 -4.35 -2.58
C SER A 484 6.37 -4.76 -4.06
N ALA A 485 5.45 -5.66 -4.43
CA ALA A 485 5.25 -6.06 -5.81
C ALA A 485 4.74 -4.89 -6.66
N MET A 486 3.78 -4.11 -6.16
CA MET A 486 3.27 -2.91 -6.84
C MET A 486 4.37 -1.85 -7.04
N GLU A 487 5.22 -1.64 -6.02
CA GLU A 487 6.32 -0.66 -6.05
C GLU A 487 7.44 -1.05 -7.04
N HIS A 488 7.69 -2.35 -7.21
CA HIS A 488 8.83 -2.85 -7.98
C HIS A 488 8.45 -3.59 -9.26
N CYS A 489 7.19 -3.56 -9.68
CA CYS A 489 6.69 -4.31 -10.83
C CYS A 489 7.38 -3.97 -12.16
N GLY A 490 7.95 -2.78 -12.29
CA GLY A 490 8.71 -2.37 -13.49
C GLY A 490 10.08 -3.04 -13.65
N ARG A 491 10.60 -3.70 -12.60
CA ARG A 491 11.96 -4.29 -12.65
C ARG A 491 12.09 -5.47 -13.64
N GLU A 492 10.99 -6.13 -13.93
CA GLU A 492 10.95 -7.29 -14.82
C GLU A 492 10.72 -6.90 -16.29
N LEU A 493 10.48 -5.61 -16.58
CA LEU A 493 10.30 -5.10 -17.94
C LEU A 493 11.62 -5.11 -18.71
N GLN A 494 11.56 -5.59 -19.96
CA GLN A 494 12.73 -5.67 -20.83
C GLN A 494 13.10 -4.30 -21.45
N ASP A 495 12.11 -3.44 -21.65
CA ASP A 495 12.27 -2.09 -22.19
C ASP A 495 12.81 -1.14 -21.10
N ASP A 496 13.94 -0.52 -21.39
CA ASP A 496 14.64 0.38 -20.46
C ASP A 496 13.84 1.67 -20.19
N GLU A 497 13.18 2.26 -21.21
CA GLU A 497 12.37 3.48 -21.07
C GLU A 497 11.15 3.21 -20.17
N LEU A 498 10.45 2.08 -20.40
CA LEU A 498 9.32 1.68 -19.59
C LEU A 498 9.74 1.30 -18.16
N ARG A 499 10.87 0.64 -18.01
CA ARG A 499 11.44 0.32 -16.70
C ARG A 499 11.77 1.59 -15.91
N ASP A 500 12.39 2.58 -16.56
CA ASP A 500 12.75 3.84 -15.93
C ASP A 500 11.50 4.69 -15.59
N SER A 501 10.44 4.67 -16.41
CA SER A 501 9.17 5.36 -16.14
C SER A 501 8.46 4.84 -14.88
N LEU A 502 8.62 3.54 -14.57
CA LEU A 502 8.09 2.91 -13.36
C LEU A 502 9.10 2.88 -12.19
N LYS A 503 10.34 3.35 -12.42
CA LYS A 503 11.37 3.34 -11.38
C LYS A 503 11.01 4.25 -10.22
N GLY A 504 10.96 3.66 -9.02
CA GLY A 504 10.62 4.38 -7.80
C GLY A 504 9.12 4.51 -7.51
N ASN A 505 8.26 4.45 -8.53
CA ASN A 505 6.81 4.60 -8.35
C ASN A 505 6.03 3.29 -8.53
N GLY A 506 6.42 2.43 -9.47
CA GLY A 506 5.67 1.21 -9.80
C GLY A 506 4.25 1.52 -10.30
N ILE A 507 3.28 0.66 -9.94
CA ILE A 507 1.86 0.91 -10.20
C ILE A 507 1.16 1.47 -8.96
N GLY A 508 0.33 2.48 -9.16
CA GLY A 508 -0.29 3.26 -8.10
C GLY A 508 0.71 4.12 -7.34
N THR A 509 0.27 5.25 -6.84
CA THR A 509 1.09 6.10 -5.96
C THR A 509 1.06 5.59 -4.52
N PRO A 510 2.01 5.95 -3.66
CA PRO A 510 1.96 5.64 -2.24
C PRO A 510 0.61 6.00 -1.59
N ALA A 511 0.04 7.14 -1.97
CA ALA A 511 -1.25 7.61 -1.46
C ALA A 511 -2.46 6.75 -1.91
N THR A 512 -2.38 6.07 -3.05
CA THR A 512 -3.52 5.37 -3.66
C THR A 512 -3.49 3.85 -3.52
N ARG A 513 -2.32 3.23 -3.27
CA ARG A 513 -2.19 1.76 -3.17
C ARG A 513 -3.12 1.14 -2.14
N ALA A 514 -3.25 1.75 -0.96
CA ALA A 514 -4.15 1.26 0.09
C ALA A 514 -5.61 1.21 -0.39
N SER A 515 -6.11 2.28 -1.01
CA SER A 515 -7.48 2.35 -1.52
C SER A 515 -7.72 1.38 -2.69
N ILE A 516 -6.71 1.10 -3.51
CA ILE A 516 -6.78 0.08 -4.57
C ILE A 516 -6.95 -1.31 -3.96
N ILE A 517 -6.17 -1.64 -2.93
CA ILE A 517 -6.28 -2.93 -2.21
C ILE A 517 -7.66 -3.05 -1.56
N GLU A 518 -8.15 -2.01 -0.87
CA GLU A 518 -9.49 -2.01 -0.27
C GLU A 518 -10.60 -2.12 -1.34
N THR A 519 -10.39 -1.55 -2.54
CA THR A 519 -11.32 -1.72 -3.65
C THR A 519 -11.43 -3.18 -4.09
N LEU A 520 -10.32 -3.94 -4.13
CA LEU A 520 -10.37 -5.38 -4.45
C LEU A 520 -11.21 -6.16 -3.42
N PHE A 521 -11.14 -5.80 -2.13
CA PHE A 521 -12.00 -6.39 -1.10
C PHE A 521 -13.46 -5.97 -1.27
N ALA A 522 -13.72 -4.67 -1.46
CA ALA A 522 -15.08 -4.13 -1.64
C ALA A 522 -15.79 -4.71 -2.87
N ARG A 523 -15.04 -5.10 -3.91
CA ARG A 523 -15.54 -5.75 -5.12
C ARG A 523 -15.64 -7.27 -5.00
N ASP A 524 -15.26 -7.82 -3.85
CA ASP A 524 -15.24 -9.26 -3.58
C ASP A 524 -14.33 -10.05 -4.55
N TYR A 525 -13.21 -9.45 -4.95
CA TYR A 525 -12.19 -10.12 -5.77
C TYR A 525 -11.17 -10.85 -4.92
N VAL A 526 -10.88 -10.34 -3.72
CA VAL A 526 -9.88 -10.83 -2.80
C VAL A 526 -10.45 -10.86 -1.40
N ARG A 527 -10.00 -11.79 -0.58
CA ARG A 527 -10.28 -11.85 0.86
C ARG A 527 -8.99 -12.00 1.66
N ARG A 528 -9.02 -11.59 2.91
CA ARG A 528 -7.94 -11.85 3.86
C ARG A 528 -8.14 -13.19 4.55
N GLU A 529 -7.14 -14.06 4.47
CA GLU A 529 -7.04 -15.28 5.29
C GLU A 529 -5.83 -15.13 6.21
N LYS A 530 -6.07 -14.80 7.49
CA LYS A 530 -5.02 -14.37 8.42
C LYS A 530 -4.27 -13.14 7.86
N LYS A 531 -2.97 -13.27 7.56
CA LYS A 531 -2.16 -12.23 6.90
C LYS A 531 -2.14 -12.35 5.38
N SER A 532 -2.60 -13.48 4.82
CA SER A 532 -2.50 -13.75 3.38
C SER A 532 -3.69 -13.18 2.60
N LEU A 533 -3.42 -12.76 1.39
CA LEU A 533 -4.40 -12.32 0.40
C LEU A 533 -4.74 -13.50 -0.51
N VAL A 534 -6.01 -13.87 -0.55
CA VAL A 534 -6.51 -15.01 -1.31
C VAL A 534 -7.59 -14.53 -2.28
N PRO A 535 -7.49 -14.84 -3.59
CA PRO A 535 -8.53 -14.47 -4.53
C PRO A 535 -9.82 -15.27 -4.26
N THR A 536 -10.96 -14.63 -4.51
CA THR A 536 -12.26 -15.30 -4.51
C THR A 536 -12.51 -15.99 -5.86
N GLY A 537 -13.57 -16.78 -5.96
CA GLY A 537 -14.00 -17.33 -7.26
C GLY A 537 -14.28 -16.24 -8.29
N LYS A 538 -14.85 -15.10 -7.85
CA LYS A 538 -15.06 -13.92 -8.72
C LYS A 538 -13.74 -13.30 -9.17
N GLY A 539 -12.77 -13.17 -8.27
CA GLY A 539 -11.44 -12.66 -8.61
C GLY A 539 -10.71 -13.56 -9.62
N LEU A 540 -10.78 -14.88 -9.42
CA LEU A 540 -10.20 -15.85 -10.36
C LEU A 540 -10.91 -15.83 -11.71
N ALA A 541 -12.23 -15.64 -11.76
CA ALA A 541 -12.96 -15.49 -13.01
C ALA A 541 -12.50 -14.26 -13.79
N VAL A 542 -12.38 -13.10 -13.12
CA VAL A 542 -11.81 -11.89 -13.74
C VAL A 542 -10.40 -12.14 -14.24
N TYR A 543 -9.55 -12.78 -13.43
CA TYR A 543 -8.18 -13.14 -13.82
C TYR A 543 -8.16 -13.95 -15.14
N GLN A 544 -8.95 -15.00 -15.25
CA GLN A 544 -8.98 -15.84 -16.47
C GLN A 544 -9.42 -15.07 -17.72
N ILE A 545 -10.31 -14.08 -17.55
CA ILE A 545 -10.83 -13.26 -18.65
C ILE A 545 -9.79 -12.27 -19.15
N VAL A 546 -9.03 -11.65 -18.23
CA VAL A 546 -8.22 -10.47 -18.57
C VAL A 546 -6.72 -10.73 -18.57
N LYS A 547 -6.24 -11.90 -18.12
CA LYS A 547 -4.80 -12.20 -17.94
C LYS A 547 -3.94 -11.97 -19.19
N ASP A 548 -4.53 -12.16 -20.38
CA ASP A 548 -3.86 -12.02 -21.67
C ASP A 548 -4.23 -10.68 -22.37
N LYS A 549 -4.83 -9.72 -21.63
CA LYS A 549 -5.25 -8.42 -22.16
C LYS A 549 -4.36 -7.30 -21.61
N ARG A 550 -4.11 -6.28 -22.40
CA ARG A 550 -3.25 -5.14 -22.02
C ARG A 550 -3.67 -4.46 -20.71
N ILE A 551 -4.96 -4.43 -20.36
CA ILE A 551 -5.44 -3.85 -19.09
C ILE A 551 -4.92 -4.60 -17.84
N ALA A 552 -4.48 -5.84 -18.02
CA ALA A 552 -3.90 -6.66 -16.96
C ALA A 552 -2.38 -6.45 -16.80
N ASP A 553 -1.75 -5.84 -17.79
CA ASP A 553 -0.31 -5.67 -17.85
C ASP A 553 0.14 -4.37 -17.16
N VAL A 554 1.22 -4.46 -16.40
CA VAL A 554 1.90 -3.30 -15.80
C VAL A 554 2.59 -2.43 -16.84
N GLU A 555 2.97 -3.01 -17.99
CA GLU A 555 3.61 -2.32 -19.10
C GLU A 555 2.74 -1.16 -19.62
N MET A 556 1.42 -1.37 -19.73
CA MET A 556 0.49 -0.30 -20.12
C MET A 556 0.61 0.92 -19.19
N THR A 557 0.79 0.70 -17.89
CA THR A 557 1.00 1.82 -16.95
C THR A 557 2.32 2.54 -17.21
N GLY A 558 3.38 1.80 -17.51
CA GLY A 558 4.68 2.38 -17.89
C GLY A 558 4.58 3.24 -19.15
N GLN A 559 3.93 2.71 -20.21
CA GLN A 559 3.69 3.46 -21.46
C GLN A 559 2.91 4.75 -21.21
N TRP A 560 1.90 4.73 -20.34
CA TRP A 560 1.16 5.95 -20.02
C TRP A 560 2.02 6.95 -19.24
N GLU A 561 2.77 6.53 -18.24
CA GLU A 561 3.62 7.46 -17.47
C GLU A 561 4.71 8.08 -18.36
N THR A 562 5.29 7.31 -19.30
CA THR A 562 6.20 7.84 -20.32
C THR A 562 5.50 8.89 -21.20
N ALA A 563 4.30 8.60 -21.70
CA ALA A 563 3.56 9.56 -22.53
C ALA A 563 3.17 10.82 -21.76
N LEU A 564 2.73 10.66 -20.49
CA LEU A 564 2.39 11.79 -19.63
C LEU A 564 3.62 12.65 -19.30
N ALA A 565 4.80 12.06 -19.11
CA ALA A 565 6.04 12.81 -18.94
C ALA A 565 6.41 13.61 -20.21
N LYS A 566 6.18 13.04 -21.41
CA LYS A 566 6.35 13.76 -22.69
C LYS A 566 5.34 14.91 -22.90
N ILE A 567 4.11 14.78 -22.35
CA ILE A 567 3.15 15.89 -22.31
C ILE A 567 3.66 17.00 -21.39
N GLU A 568 4.16 16.62 -20.22
CA GLU A 568 4.66 17.55 -19.21
C GLU A 568 5.89 18.33 -19.71
N SER A 569 6.80 17.67 -20.42
CA SER A 569 7.94 18.34 -21.09
C SER A 569 7.55 19.16 -22.33
N GLY A 570 6.33 18.99 -22.84
CA GLY A 570 5.87 19.63 -24.08
C GLY A 570 6.27 18.90 -25.37
N GLU A 571 6.87 17.71 -25.25
CA GLU A 571 7.30 16.89 -26.40
C GLU A 571 6.13 16.14 -27.07
N MET A 572 5.01 15.93 -26.35
CA MET A 572 3.82 15.26 -26.87
C MET A 572 2.57 16.14 -26.69
N ASN A 573 1.76 16.20 -27.77
CA ASN A 573 0.45 16.84 -27.68
C ASN A 573 -0.54 15.95 -26.88
N PRO A 574 -1.25 16.46 -25.86
CA PRO A 574 -2.26 15.73 -25.11
C PRO A 574 -3.32 15.04 -25.98
N ASP A 575 -3.75 15.67 -27.08
CA ASP A 575 -4.75 15.11 -28.00
C ASP A 575 -4.26 13.82 -28.68
N THR A 576 -2.94 13.71 -28.96
CA THR A 576 -2.36 12.50 -29.51
C THR A 576 -2.46 11.34 -28.53
N PHE A 577 -2.16 11.58 -27.26
CA PHE A 577 -2.31 10.60 -26.19
C PHE A 577 -3.79 10.19 -26.05
N ARG A 578 -4.69 11.17 -25.98
CA ARG A 578 -6.13 10.95 -25.83
C ARG A 578 -6.70 10.09 -26.96
N LYS A 579 -6.37 10.38 -28.23
CA LYS A 579 -6.80 9.54 -29.37
C LYS A 579 -6.36 8.09 -29.24
N GLY A 580 -5.13 7.86 -28.77
CA GLY A 580 -4.64 6.51 -28.49
C GLY A 580 -5.46 5.80 -27.40
N ILE A 581 -5.88 6.55 -26.36
CA ILE A 581 -6.75 6.04 -25.29
C ILE A 581 -8.15 5.72 -25.81
N GLU A 582 -8.78 6.60 -26.59
CA GLU A 582 -10.10 6.40 -27.21
C GLU A 582 -10.12 5.13 -28.09
N VAL A 583 -9.09 4.92 -28.90
CA VAL A 583 -8.94 3.70 -29.73
C VAL A 583 -8.85 2.47 -28.84
N TYR A 584 -8.03 2.50 -27.80
CA TYR A 584 -7.90 1.37 -26.89
C TYR A 584 -9.18 1.13 -26.06
N ALA A 585 -9.87 2.20 -25.64
CA ALA A 585 -11.15 2.09 -24.94
C ALA A 585 -12.20 1.39 -25.81
N ALA A 586 -12.29 1.72 -27.09
CA ALA A 586 -13.17 1.05 -28.03
C ALA A 586 -12.79 -0.43 -28.21
N GLN A 587 -11.51 -0.71 -28.43
CA GLN A 587 -10.99 -2.08 -28.60
C GLN A 587 -11.30 -2.97 -27.38
N ILE A 588 -10.90 -2.53 -26.17
CA ILE A 588 -11.10 -3.34 -24.96
C ILE A 588 -12.59 -3.53 -24.63
N THR A 589 -13.41 -2.55 -24.97
CA THR A 589 -14.88 -2.63 -24.81
C THR A 589 -15.44 -3.73 -25.68
N GLU A 590 -15.09 -3.76 -26.97
CA GLU A 590 -15.55 -4.79 -27.90
C GLU A 590 -15.07 -6.18 -27.47
N GLU A 591 -13.80 -6.32 -27.14
CA GLU A 591 -13.23 -7.58 -26.64
C GLU A 591 -13.98 -8.10 -25.41
N LEU A 592 -14.31 -7.24 -24.45
CA LEU A 592 -14.98 -7.64 -23.21
C LEU A 592 -16.46 -7.92 -23.39
N LEU A 593 -17.13 -7.27 -24.35
CA LEU A 593 -18.52 -7.57 -24.68
C LEU A 593 -18.71 -8.95 -25.34
N GLN A 594 -17.66 -9.51 -25.92
CA GLN A 594 -17.68 -10.84 -26.59
C GLN A 594 -17.32 -11.97 -25.62
N VAL A 595 -16.83 -11.66 -24.42
CA VAL A 595 -16.40 -12.68 -23.47
C VAL A 595 -17.63 -13.40 -22.88
N GLN A 596 -17.59 -14.73 -22.92
CA GLN A 596 -18.47 -15.53 -22.09
C GLN A 596 -17.88 -15.61 -20.68
N VAL A 597 -18.47 -14.87 -19.75
CA VAL A 597 -18.12 -14.99 -18.34
C VAL A 597 -18.68 -16.30 -17.80
N SER A 598 -17.97 -17.39 -18.02
CA SER A 598 -18.09 -18.52 -17.14
C SER A 598 -17.43 -18.08 -15.83
N VAL A 599 -18.22 -17.67 -14.85
CA VAL A 599 -17.75 -17.76 -13.46
C VAL A 599 -17.37 -19.23 -13.32
N ALA A 600 -16.07 -19.52 -13.42
CA ALA A 600 -15.56 -20.86 -13.15
C ALA A 600 -16.12 -21.19 -11.79
N ASP A 601 -17.06 -22.10 -11.75
CA ASP A 601 -17.90 -22.44 -10.63
C ASP A 601 -17.32 -21.95 -9.31
N GLY A 602 -17.79 -20.80 -8.84
CA GLY A 602 -18.07 -20.67 -7.43
C GLY A 602 -19.01 -21.84 -7.20
N GLY A 603 -18.42 -23.02 -6.95
CA GLY A 603 -18.91 -24.35 -7.16
C GLY A 603 -20.42 -24.35 -7.05
N HIS A 604 -21.11 -25.01 -7.95
CA HIS A 604 -22.55 -25.22 -7.90
C HIS A 604 -22.96 -25.23 -6.43
N ILE A 605 -23.33 -24.03 -5.88
CA ILE A 605 -23.65 -23.94 -4.48
C ILE A 605 -25.02 -24.61 -4.38
N PRO A 606 -25.09 -25.88 -3.97
CA PRO A 606 -26.34 -26.57 -3.88
C PRO A 606 -27.21 -25.88 -2.85
N CYS A 607 -28.48 -25.77 -3.12
CA CYS A 607 -29.40 -25.19 -2.16
C CYS A 607 -29.44 -26.06 -0.91
N PRO A 608 -29.14 -25.53 0.29
CA PRO A 608 -29.13 -26.32 1.52
C PRO A 608 -30.53 -26.79 1.92
N LYS A 609 -31.59 -26.13 1.42
CA LYS A 609 -32.98 -26.44 1.72
C LYS A 609 -33.51 -27.57 0.85
N CYS A 610 -33.46 -27.44 -0.48
CA CYS A 610 -34.06 -28.47 -1.37
C CYS A 610 -33.06 -29.43 -1.97
N ARG A 611 -31.75 -29.12 -1.92
CA ARG A 611 -30.65 -29.91 -2.48
C ARG A 611 -30.71 -30.19 -4.01
N SER A 612 -31.87 -29.91 -4.65
CA SER A 612 -32.09 -30.08 -6.08
C SER A 612 -31.84 -28.81 -6.91
N GLY A 613 -31.95 -27.64 -6.28
CA GLY A 613 -31.66 -26.34 -6.88
C GLY A 613 -30.26 -25.84 -6.52
N ARG A 614 -29.83 -24.79 -7.25
CA ARG A 614 -28.58 -24.05 -6.98
C ARG A 614 -28.90 -22.66 -6.45
N ILE A 615 -27.97 -22.07 -5.71
CA ILE A 615 -28.10 -20.68 -5.23
C ILE A 615 -27.63 -19.72 -6.32
N LEU A 616 -28.52 -18.86 -6.75
CA LEU A 616 -28.29 -17.76 -7.69
C LEU A 616 -28.02 -16.48 -6.89
N LEU A 617 -26.90 -15.83 -7.15
CA LEU A 617 -26.47 -14.63 -6.45
C LEU A 617 -26.93 -13.38 -7.24
N TYR A 618 -27.77 -12.55 -6.64
CA TYR A 618 -28.24 -11.27 -7.18
C TYR A 618 -27.72 -10.10 -6.32
N PRO A 619 -27.73 -8.86 -6.82
CA PRO A 619 -27.22 -7.68 -6.08
C PRO A 619 -27.89 -7.43 -4.72
N LYS A 620 -29.16 -7.81 -4.55
CA LYS A 620 -29.92 -7.60 -3.32
C LYS A 620 -30.24 -8.87 -2.54
N VAL A 621 -30.24 -10.02 -3.20
CA VAL A 621 -30.63 -11.30 -2.63
C VAL A 621 -29.84 -12.44 -3.26
N ALA A 622 -29.73 -13.55 -2.53
CA ALA A 622 -29.38 -14.83 -3.10
C ALA A 622 -30.61 -15.74 -3.02
N LYS A 623 -30.99 -16.43 -4.09
CA LYS A 623 -32.18 -17.26 -4.14
C LYS A 623 -31.86 -18.63 -4.73
N CYS A 624 -32.67 -19.64 -4.35
CA CYS A 624 -32.67 -20.93 -5.01
C CYS A 624 -33.16 -20.83 -6.46
N SER A 625 -32.52 -21.54 -7.38
CA SER A 625 -32.97 -21.66 -8.78
C SER A 625 -34.27 -22.46 -8.91
N ASN A 626 -34.56 -23.33 -7.94
CA ASN A 626 -35.84 -24.01 -7.86
C ASN A 626 -36.90 -23.07 -7.26
N VAL A 627 -37.88 -22.68 -8.08
CA VAL A 627 -38.91 -21.70 -7.72
C VAL A 627 -39.75 -22.21 -6.54
N ASP A 628 -40.02 -23.51 -6.47
CA ASP A 628 -40.83 -24.13 -5.41
C ASP A 628 -40.11 -24.18 -4.05
N CYS A 629 -38.78 -24.05 -4.06
CA CYS A 629 -38.00 -24.07 -2.84
C CYS A 629 -38.17 -22.81 -1.99
N GLY A 630 -38.27 -21.64 -2.64
CA GLY A 630 -38.48 -20.35 -1.98
C GLY A 630 -37.32 -19.84 -1.10
N LEU A 631 -36.18 -20.56 -1.03
CA LEU A 631 -35.03 -20.08 -0.25
C LEU A 631 -34.55 -18.75 -0.79
N THR A 632 -34.54 -17.73 0.08
CA THR A 632 -34.06 -16.37 -0.24
C THR A 632 -33.22 -15.82 0.91
N VAL A 633 -32.02 -15.40 0.62
CA VAL A 633 -31.11 -14.74 1.56
C VAL A 633 -30.96 -13.29 1.12
N PHE A 634 -31.46 -12.36 1.95
CA PHE A 634 -31.29 -10.92 1.70
C PHE A 634 -29.87 -10.49 2.04
N ARG A 635 -29.22 -9.77 1.14
CA ARG A 635 -27.84 -9.31 1.34
C ARG A 635 -27.74 -8.22 2.39
N ASN A 636 -28.72 -7.33 2.52
CA ASN A 636 -28.71 -6.28 3.52
C ASN A 636 -29.24 -6.83 4.86
N LYS A 637 -28.37 -6.87 5.87
CA LYS A 637 -28.67 -7.29 7.24
C LYS A 637 -27.98 -6.32 8.21
N GLY A 638 -28.76 -5.71 9.13
CA GLY A 638 -28.23 -4.78 10.14
C GLY A 638 -27.30 -3.72 9.53
N GLU A 639 -27.75 -3.06 8.45
CA GLU A 639 -27.01 -2.06 7.68
C GLU A 639 -25.70 -2.56 7.00
N LYS A 640 -25.43 -3.86 7.03
CA LYS A 640 -24.32 -4.50 6.32
C LYS A 640 -24.80 -5.21 5.06
N GLN A 641 -24.07 -5.05 3.97
CA GLN A 641 -24.27 -5.80 2.76
C GLN A 641 -23.36 -7.03 2.75
N LEU A 642 -23.97 -8.23 2.68
CA LEU A 642 -23.25 -9.49 2.62
C LEU A 642 -22.56 -9.66 1.27
N THR A 643 -21.31 -10.10 1.29
CA THR A 643 -20.53 -10.45 0.09
C THR A 643 -20.96 -11.82 -0.45
N ASP A 644 -20.61 -12.12 -1.72
CA ASP A 644 -20.85 -13.43 -2.32
C ASP A 644 -20.17 -14.55 -1.53
N SER A 645 -18.97 -14.31 -1.03
CA SER A 645 -18.21 -15.23 -0.18
C SER A 645 -18.92 -15.53 1.14
N GLN A 646 -19.47 -14.51 1.80
CA GLN A 646 -20.23 -14.69 3.06
C GLN A 646 -21.53 -15.46 2.84
N ILE A 647 -22.18 -15.25 1.69
CA ILE A 647 -23.37 -16.02 1.33
C ILE A 647 -22.99 -17.47 0.99
N ALA A 648 -21.89 -17.68 0.27
CA ALA A 648 -21.38 -19.00 -0.02
C ALA A 648 -21.05 -19.77 1.27
N ASP A 649 -20.35 -19.14 2.22
CA ASP A 649 -20.06 -19.75 3.52
C ASP A 649 -21.34 -20.09 4.29
N LEU A 650 -22.32 -19.18 4.31
CA LEU A 650 -23.61 -19.42 4.97
C LEU A 650 -24.34 -20.63 4.37
N VAL A 651 -24.36 -20.74 3.05
CA VAL A 651 -25.12 -21.76 2.34
C VAL A 651 -24.41 -23.12 2.34
N THR A 652 -23.06 -23.14 2.26
CA THR A 652 -22.29 -24.38 2.21
C THR A 652 -21.92 -24.93 3.60
N LYS A 653 -21.57 -24.02 4.53
CA LYS A 653 -21.10 -24.35 5.88
C LYS A 653 -22.19 -24.17 6.95
N GLY A 654 -23.35 -23.63 6.57
CA GLY A 654 -24.44 -23.26 7.51
C GLY A 654 -24.14 -22.07 8.39
N LYS A 655 -22.95 -21.45 8.27
CA LYS A 655 -22.50 -20.35 9.14
C LYS A 655 -21.46 -19.49 8.42
N THR A 656 -21.57 -18.16 8.58
CA THR A 656 -20.53 -17.23 8.10
C THR A 656 -19.34 -17.16 9.05
N SER A 657 -18.22 -16.60 8.59
CA SER A 657 -17.22 -16.01 9.49
C SER A 657 -17.83 -14.88 10.33
N LEU A 658 -17.14 -14.44 11.40
CA LEU A 658 -17.60 -13.32 12.24
C LEU A 658 -17.61 -12.03 11.40
N ILE A 659 -18.80 -11.44 11.25
CA ILE A 659 -19.00 -10.18 10.54
C ILE A 659 -19.08 -9.07 11.59
N LYS A 660 -18.20 -8.08 11.45
CA LYS A 660 -18.10 -6.96 12.39
C LYS A 660 -18.98 -5.79 11.99
N GLY A 661 -19.53 -5.11 12.98
CA GLY A 661 -20.17 -3.81 12.82
C GLY A 661 -21.56 -3.87 12.18
N PHE A 662 -22.37 -4.90 12.45
CA PHE A 662 -23.82 -4.83 12.27
C PHE A 662 -24.40 -3.73 13.16
N ARG A 663 -25.53 -3.17 12.77
CA ARG A 663 -26.29 -2.23 13.63
C ARG A 663 -27.59 -2.85 14.12
N SER A 664 -27.83 -2.68 15.42
CA SER A 664 -29.13 -3.03 16.03
C SER A 664 -30.22 -2.04 15.61
N ARG A 665 -31.47 -2.30 15.94
CA ARG A 665 -32.59 -1.36 15.73
C ARG A 665 -32.36 -0.01 16.42
N ASP A 666 -31.62 -0.02 17.53
CA ASP A 666 -31.25 1.18 18.30
C ASP A 666 -29.94 1.83 17.80
N GLY A 667 -29.43 1.43 16.64
CA GLY A 667 -28.21 1.97 16.04
C GLY A 667 -26.89 1.53 16.67
N LYS A 668 -26.91 0.66 17.70
CA LYS A 668 -25.70 0.19 18.38
C LYS A 668 -24.95 -0.83 17.53
N PRO A 669 -23.62 -0.69 17.37
CA PRO A 669 -22.83 -1.66 16.62
C PRO A 669 -22.67 -2.97 17.40
N PHE A 670 -22.68 -4.12 16.68
CA PHE A 670 -22.41 -5.44 17.22
C PHE A 670 -21.77 -6.36 16.19
N ASP A 671 -21.06 -7.37 16.66
CA ASP A 671 -20.42 -8.37 15.82
C ASP A 671 -21.16 -9.70 15.96
N ALA A 672 -21.44 -10.37 14.84
CA ALA A 672 -22.18 -11.62 14.84
C ALA A 672 -21.80 -12.52 13.66
N TYR A 673 -22.07 -13.81 13.80
CA TYR A 673 -22.18 -14.74 12.69
C TYR A 673 -23.59 -14.70 12.11
N LEU A 674 -23.76 -15.07 10.86
CA LEU A 674 -25.08 -15.44 10.35
C LEU A 674 -25.17 -16.97 10.24
N THR A 675 -26.31 -17.51 10.64
CA THR A 675 -26.67 -18.94 10.53
C THR A 675 -28.07 -19.06 9.99
N PHE A 676 -28.49 -20.26 9.62
CA PHE A 676 -29.89 -20.57 9.32
C PHE A 676 -30.62 -21.10 10.56
N ASP A 677 -31.87 -20.72 10.72
CA ASP A 677 -32.81 -21.38 11.65
C ASP A 677 -33.43 -22.64 10.98
N LYS A 678 -34.38 -23.28 11.66
CA LYS A 678 -35.07 -24.50 11.18
C LYS A 678 -35.85 -24.25 9.86
N ASP A 679 -36.27 -23.02 9.62
CA ASP A 679 -37.01 -22.61 8.44
C ASP A 679 -36.11 -22.04 7.32
N PHE A 680 -34.81 -22.17 7.45
CA PHE A 680 -33.80 -21.58 6.56
C PHE A 680 -33.87 -20.05 6.48
N ARG A 681 -34.29 -19.38 7.56
CA ARG A 681 -34.20 -17.92 7.71
C ARG A 681 -32.83 -17.55 8.31
N THR A 682 -32.25 -16.48 7.85
CA THR A 682 -30.96 -16.00 8.37
C THR A 682 -31.13 -15.36 9.75
N VAL A 683 -30.42 -15.88 10.76
CA VAL A 683 -30.40 -15.41 12.15
C VAL A 683 -28.98 -15.05 12.59
N TYR A 684 -28.89 -14.16 13.59
CA TYR A 684 -27.61 -13.78 14.18
C TYR A 684 -27.16 -14.81 15.22
N GLY A 685 -25.94 -15.32 15.10
CA GLY A 685 -25.25 -16.10 16.11
C GLY A 685 -24.12 -15.29 16.75
N PHE A 686 -24.02 -15.34 18.05
CA PHE A 686 -23.00 -14.57 18.78
C PHE A 686 -21.85 -15.47 19.23
N PRO A 687 -20.61 -14.95 19.28
CA PRO A 687 -19.51 -15.67 19.90
C PRO A 687 -19.80 -15.92 21.40
N PRO A 688 -19.30 -17.02 21.99
CA PRO A 688 -19.46 -17.25 23.42
C PRO A 688 -18.89 -16.05 24.19
N ARG A 689 -19.62 -15.57 25.17
CA ARG A 689 -19.12 -14.51 26.05
C ARG A 689 -17.91 -15.07 26.81
N THR A 690 -16.76 -14.47 26.60
CA THR A 690 -15.61 -14.67 27.50
C THR A 690 -15.95 -13.94 28.80
N ASP A 691 -16.30 -14.69 29.85
CA ASP A 691 -16.45 -14.12 31.18
C ASP A 691 -15.14 -13.47 31.59
N LYS A 692 -15.14 -12.13 31.70
CA LYS A 692 -14.07 -11.43 32.41
C LYS A 692 -14.10 -11.91 33.86
N PRO A 693 -12.97 -12.32 34.45
CA PRO A 693 -12.95 -12.68 35.87
C PRO A 693 -13.40 -11.45 36.67
N LYS A 694 -14.45 -11.66 37.50
CA LYS A 694 -14.93 -10.67 38.47
C LYS A 694 -13.76 -10.24 39.35
N GLY A 695 -13.45 -8.94 39.32
CA GLY A 695 -12.43 -8.36 40.17
C GLY A 695 -12.69 -8.72 41.64
N LYS A 696 -11.64 -9.19 42.32
CA LYS A 696 -11.66 -9.39 43.76
C LYS A 696 -12.02 -8.08 44.47
N GLU A 697 -13.15 -8.05 45.16
CA GLU A 697 -13.46 -7.03 46.15
C GLU A 697 -12.31 -6.92 47.16
N ARG A 698 -11.68 -5.73 47.23
CA ARG A 698 -10.83 -5.39 48.38
C ARG A 698 -11.73 -5.21 49.58
N ARG A 699 -11.68 -6.16 50.48
CA ARG A 699 -12.11 -5.93 51.88
C ARG A 699 -11.13 -4.92 52.52
N ARG A 700 -11.72 -4.03 53.29
CA ARG A 700 -11.08 -3.00 54.11
C ARG A 700 -9.95 -3.51 55.00
#